data_7f36a6cbf9fae0ef6658efa69bc764cb
#
_entry.id   7f36a6cbf9fae0ef6658efa69bc764cb
#
_cell.length_a   1.000
_cell.length_b   1.000
_cell.length_c   1.000
_cell.angle_alpha   90.00
_cell.angle_beta   90.00
_cell.angle_gamma   90.00
#
_symmetry.space_group_name_H-M   'P 1'
#
loop_
_entity.id
_entity.type
_entity.pdbx_description
1 polymer ?
#
loop_
_entity_poly.entity_id
_entity_poly.type
_entity_poly.pdbx_seq_one_letter_code
_entity_poly.pdbx_strand_id
1 'polypeptide(L)'
;HAMKEWALEKGATHFAHWFQPMTGITAEKHDAFADPCGPGAVIERFSGKQLVQGEPDASSFPSGGIRATFEARGYTAWDMSSPAFIKRNGISTTLCIPTVFISYTGQVLDKKTPLLRSLRALNQSALRMLKLLGAKSVKKVQVNLGIEQEYFLIDMDYYYKRQDLVLAGRTVVGAPPPKGQELEDQYFGSIKERISSFMHDVEEELYKLGIPAKTRHNEVAPSQYEIAPVFEEANLATDHNQMIMETLKHVAKKHRLSALLHEKPFAKINGSGKHVNWSLSDDRGNNLLNPGKTPQDNISFLVFLIAAVRAVYRHGDFLRATVASCGNDHRLGANEAPPAILSVFLGEQLTQILDNIEKGIVHKATNAEIIDLGISSLSQVSKDYTDRNRTSPFAFTGNKFEFRAVGSSQSVACPAYAINTIVAESLDELAEKIKAKGSKNINQAVFDVLKNEIAQLRPILFNGDNYSKEWAAQAKKLGLPNEKTTPGALKALVTDRALRLFEKYRVLSNEELRARYLIHTERYIKDLEIEVNCLINICLTQVIPAAAAYQQKLARAILDAKEVLGSAAVISSQAELLKKILDLINDIYAACREITAGMQAAKAMDGEQKKAEALCARVKPKMDELREYVDALENIVDDEIWPLPKFWEMLFIC
;
A
#
# COMPACT_ATOMS: atom_id res chain seq x y z
N HIS A 1 37.05 5.28 6.40
CA HIS A 1 37.55 4.70 7.65
C HIS A 1 36.47 4.77 8.75
N ALA A 2 36.00 5.95 9.17
CA ALA A 2 35.05 6.08 10.31
C ALA A 2 33.81 5.17 10.22
N MET A 3 33.18 5.03 9.05
CA MET A 3 32.02 4.15 8.89
C MET A 3 32.40 2.66 9.07
N LYS A 4 33.58 2.24 8.59
CA LYS A 4 34.08 0.88 8.80
C LYS A 4 34.35 0.60 10.27
N GLU A 5 35.08 1.50 10.92
CA GLU A 5 35.41 1.39 12.35
C GLU A 5 34.13 1.31 13.20
N TRP A 6 33.18 2.21 12.96
CA TRP A 6 31.87 2.16 13.62
C TRP A 6 31.13 0.84 13.38
N ALA A 7 31.14 0.32 12.16
CA ALA A 7 30.47 -0.95 11.85
C ALA A 7 31.13 -2.14 12.55
N LEU A 8 32.47 -2.19 12.57
CA LEU A 8 33.23 -3.23 13.28
C LEU A 8 33.02 -3.18 14.79
N GLU A 9 33.00 -1.99 15.40
CA GLU A 9 32.66 -1.79 16.81
C GLU A 9 31.25 -2.31 17.16
N LYS A 10 30.30 -2.26 16.22
CA LYS A 10 28.96 -2.82 16.34
C LYS A 10 28.89 -4.32 16.03
N GLY A 11 30.02 -4.94 15.69
CA GLY A 11 30.15 -6.37 15.39
C GLY A 11 29.78 -6.75 13.96
N ALA A 12 29.72 -5.79 13.02
CA ALA A 12 29.47 -6.09 11.64
C ALA A 12 30.66 -6.78 10.98
N THR A 13 30.39 -7.88 10.30
CA THR A 13 31.38 -8.65 9.52
C THR A 13 31.24 -8.41 8.01
N HIS A 14 30.11 -7.87 7.59
CA HIS A 14 29.73 -7.62 6.20
C HIS A 14 29.18 -6.22 6.04
N PHE A 15 29.23 -5.72 4.81
CA PHE A 15 28.46 -4.54 4.37
C PHE A 15 27.57 -4.91 3.19
N ALA A 16 26.49 -4.16 3.01
CA ALA A 16 25.57 -4.33 1.89
C ALA A 16 25.11 -2.97 1.36
N HIS A 17 25.03 -2.85 0.04
CA HIS A 17 24.28 -1.79 -0.60
C HIS A 17 22.79 -2.16 -0.56
N TRP A 18 22.06 -1.46 0.27
CA TRP A 18 20.63 -1.70 0.53
C TRP A 18 19.79 -0.75 -0.29
N PHE A 19 18.83 -1.25 -1.07
CA PHE A 19 17.95 -0.42 -1.90
C PHE A 19 16.55 -0.98 -2.05
N GLN A 20 15.63 -0.19 -2.61
CA GLN A 20 14.24 -0.54 -2.87
C GLN A 20 14.05 -0.95 -4.34
N PRO A 21 14.04 -2.25 -4.67
CA PRO A 21 13.89 -2.72 -6.05
C PRO A 21 12.46 -2.50 -6.56
N MET A 22 12.26 -2.61 -7.88
CA MET A 22 10.94 -2.53 -8.49
C MET A 22 10.01 -3.65 -8.00
N THR A 23 10.55 -4.82 -7.69
CA THR A 23 9.84 -5.98 -7.14
C THR A 23 10.39 -6.32 -5.76
N GLY A 24 9.51 -6.83 -4.87
CA GLY A 24 9.90 -7.13 -3.48
C GLY A 24 9.93 -5.90 -2.56
N ILE A 25 10.43 -6.09 -1.35
CA ILE A 25 10.52 -5.07 -0.30
C ILE A 25 11.84 -4.32 -0.41
N THR A 26 12.94 -5.05 -0.21
CA THR A 26 14.32 -4.54 -0.27
C THR A 26 15.22 -5.51 -1.03
N ALA A 27 16.36 -5.04 -1.48
CA ALA A 27 17.42 -5.84 -2.08
C ALA A 27 18.75 -5.48 -1.47
N GLU A 28 19.57 -6.50 -1.22
CA GLU A 28 20.90 -6.36 -0.62
C GLU A 28 21.81 -7.50 -1.09
N LYS A 29 23.10 -7.18 -1.33
CA LYS A 29 24.18 -8.15 -1.55
C LYS A 29 25.22 -7.93 -0.47
N HIS A 30 25.55 -8.97 0.27
CA HIS A 30 26.46 -8.89 1.40
C HIS A 30 27.88 -9.22 0.95
N ASP A 31 28.81 -8.27 1.10
CA ASP A 31 30.23 -8.46 0.91
C ASP A 31 30.95 -8.42 2.27
N ALA A 32 31.86 -9.36 2.49
CA ALA A 32 32.65 -9.38 3.71
C ALA A 32 33.64 -8.20 3.75
N PHE A 33 33.91 -7.69 4.95
CA PHE A 33 35.06 -6.77 5.13
C PHE A 33 36.40 -7.46 4.94
N ALA A 34 36.45 -8.80 5.04
CA ALA A 34 37.65 -9.59 4.99
C ALA A 34 38.06 -9.93 3.54
N ASP A 35 39.19 -9.39 3.08
CA ASP A 35 39.80 -9.67 1.79
C ASP A 35 41.04 -10.55 1.97
N PRO A 36 41.23 -11.63 1.19
CA PRO A 36 42.49 -12.39 1.16
C PRO A 36 43.64 -11.49 0.68
N CYS A 37 44.76 -11.50 1.38
CA CYS A 37 45.95 -10.71 1.01
C CYS A 37 47.23 -11.51 0.86
N GLY A 38 47.13 -12.86 0.81
CA GLY A 38 48.22 -13.80 0.63
C GLY A 38 47.92 -15.17 1.24
N PRO A 39 48.83 -16.15 1.14
CA PRO A 39 48.60 -17.48 1.69
C PRO A 39 48.36 -17.43 3.20
N GLY A 40 47.13 -17.76 3.63
CA GLY A 40 46.75 -17.79 5.03
C GLY A 40 46.59 -16.41 5.70
N ALA A 41 46.63 -15.30 4.94
CA ALA A 41 46.46 -13.94 5.46
C ALA A 41 45.18 -13.29 4.94
N VAL A 42 44.49 -12.54 5.82
CA VAL A 42 43.29 -11.78 5.51
C VAL A 42 43.46 -10.36 6.03
N ILE A 43 43.01 -9.38 5.27
CA ILE A 43 42.98 -7.98 5.64
C ILE A 43 41.55 -7.48 5.63
N GLU A 44 41.18 -6.68 6.64
CA GLU A 44 39.92 -5.99 6.63
C GLU A 44 39.95 -4.75 5.71
N ARG A 45 39.11 -4.75 4.68
CA ARG A 45 39.08 -3.73 3.67
C ARG A 45 37.67 -3.17 3.47
N PHE A 46 37.56 -1.85 3.47
CA PHE A 46 36.37 -1.12 3.03
C PHE A 46 36.82 0.22 2.47
N SER A 47 36.86 0.32 1.16
CA SER A 47 37.34 1.50 0.45
C SER A 47 36.21 2.53 0.24
N GLY A 48 36.59 3.79 -0.01
CA GLY A 48 35.63 4.81 -0.43
C GLY A 48 34.89 4.44 -1.73
N LYS A 49 35.51 3.67 -2.63
CA LYS A 49 34.85 3.18 -3.85
C LYS A 49 33.73 2.19 -3.48
N GLN A 50 33.97 1.24 -2.59
CA GLN A 50 32.96 0.29 -2.11
C GLN A 50 31.81 0.96 -1.34
N LEU A 51 32.07 2.10 -0.69
CA LEU A 51 31.02 2.89 -0.05
C LEU A 51 30.14 3.61 -1.08
N VAL A 52 30.75 4.27 -2.06
CA VAL A 52 30.03 5.17 -2.98
C VAL A 52 29.30 4.40 -4.07
N GLN A 53 29.85 3.29 -4.55
CA GLN A 53 29.36 2.55 -5.70
C GLN A 53 29.56 1.05 -5.50
N GLY A 54 28.54 0.27 -5.82
CA GLY A 54 28.62 -1.18 -5.91
C GLY A 54 28.06 -1.66 -7.25
N GLU A 55 28.49 -2.84 -7.65
CA GLU A 55 27.86 -3.59 -8.73
C GLU A 55 27.08 -4.73 -8.08
N PRO A 56 25.73 -4.63 -8.00
CA PRO A 56 24.96 -5.79 -7.55
C PRO A 56 25.13 -6.86 -8.61
N ASP A 57 25.64 -7.99 -8.21
CA ASP A 57 25.76 -9.17 -9.08
C ASP A 57 24.40 -9.84 -9.30
N ALA A 58 23.39 -8.99 -9.49
CA ALA A 58 22.02 -9.38 -9.71
C ALA A 58 21.74 -9.25 -11.19
N SER A 59 21.75 -10.38 -11.87
CA SER A 59 21.31 -10.50 -13.26
C SER A 59 19.78 -10.61 -13.39
N SER A 60 19.05 -10.60 -12.28
CA SER A 60 17.63 -10.98 -12.25
C SER A 60 16.66 -9.84 -11.89
N PHE A 61 17.08 -8.59 -11.96
CA PHE A 61 16.14 -7.45 -11.84
C PHE A 61 15.40 -7.23 -13.15
N PRO A 62 14.07 -6.99 -13.12
CA PRO A 62 13.29 -6.80 -14.34
C PRO A 62 13.74 -5.54 -15.09
N SER A 63 14.00 -5.68 -16.39
CA SER A 63 14.48 -4.57 -17.23
C SER A 63 13.34 -3.68 -17.75
N GLY A 64 12.10 -4.18 -17.77
CA GLY A 64 10.96 -3.44 -18.31
C GLY A 64 11.13 -3.02 -19.76
N GLY A 65 11.78 -3.87 -20.57
CA GLY A 65 12.01 -3.62 -22.00
C GLY A 65 13.18 -2.69 -22.31
N ILE A 66 13.93 -2.18 -21.31
CA ILE A 66 15.16 -1.40 -21.54
C ILE A 66 16.26 -2.27 -22.17
N ARG A 67 16.21 -3.58 -21.92
CA ARG A 67 17.09 -4.58 -22.55
C ARG A 67 16.25 -5.63 -23.27
N ALA A 68 16.86 -6.27 -24.26
CA ALA A 68 16.24 -7.40 -24.97
C ALA A 68 16.02 -8.63 -24.06
N THR A 69 16.75 -8.73 -22.96
CA THR A 69 16.59 -9.77 -21.93
C THR A 69 15.74 -9.23 -20.78
N PHE A 70 15.09 -10.15 -20.04
CA PHE A 70 14.32 -9.80 -18.86
C PHE A 70 15.17 -9.12 -17.77
N GLU A 71 16.40 -9.56 -17.62
CA GLU A 71 17.30 -9.11 -16.55
C GLU A 71 17.93 -7.75 -16.86
N ALA A 72 17.98 -6.90 -15.85
CA ALA A 72 18.79 -5.70 -15.85
C ALA A 72 19.99 -5.85 -14.91
N ARG A 73 21.17 -5.48 -15.39
CA ARG A 73 22.36 -5.28 -14.58
C ARG A 73 22.66 -3.80 -14.47
N GLY A 74 23.34 -3.40 -13.42
CA GLY A 74 23.65 -2.00 -13.20
C GLY A 74 24.51 -1.76 -12.00
N TYR A 75 24.45 -0.54 -11.50
CA TYR A 75 25.20 -0.07 -10.35
C TYR A 75 24.26 0.33 -9.22
N THR A 76 24.72 0.15 -7.98
CA THR A 76 24.18 0.84 -6.82
C THR A 76 25.00 2.09 -6.54
N ALA A 77 24.36 3.18 -6.15
CA ALA A 77 25.02 4.43 -5.78
C ALA A 77 24.52 4.88 -4.41
N TRP A 78 25.46 5.27 -3.54
CA TRP A 78 25.14 5.69 -2.17
C TRP A 78 24.23 6.92 -2.15
N ASP A 79 23.15 6.84 -1.40
CA ASP A 79 22.31 7.98 -1.05
C ASP A 79 22.78 8.60 0.27
N MET A 80 23.55 9.67 0.18
CA MET A 80 24.06 10.39 1.35
C MET A 80 23.00 11.12 2.16
N SER A 81 21.76 11.21 1.67
CA SER A 81 20.64 11.84 2.40
C SER A 81 19.91 10.86 3.32
N SER A 82 20.27 9.57 3.30
CA SER A 82 19.74 8.56 4.18
C SER A 82 20.86 7.94 5.04
N PRO A 83 20.69 7.80 6.36
CA PRO A 83 21.73 7.26 7.24
C PRO A 83 21.98 5.80 6.97
N ALA A 84 23.26 5.38 7.00
CA ALA A 84 23.62 3.97 7.06
C ALA A 84 23.23 3.37 8.41
N PHE A 85 22.87 2.11 8.46
CA PHE A 85 22.40 1.43 9.66
C PHE A 85 23.00 0.04 9.83
N ILE A 86 22.91 -0.50 11.03
CA ILE A 86 23.37 -1.85 11.36
C ILE A 86 22.16 -2.79 11.43
N LYS A 87 22.12 -3.76 10.54
CA LYS A 87 21.11 -4.81 10.51
C LYS A 87 21.62 -6.05 11.23
N ARG A 88 20.87 -6.55 12.21
CA ARG A 88 21.14 -7.80 12.89
C ARG A 88 20.13 -8.85 12.50
N ASN A 89 20.61 -9.99 12.02
CA ASN A 89 19.77 -11.12 11.63
C ASN A 89 20.34 -12.41 12.26
N GLY A 90 19.77 -12.82 13.39
CA GLY A 90 20.35 -13.87 14.22
C GLY A 90 21.74 -13.47 14.73
N ILE A 91 22.75 -14.28 14.40
CA ILE A 91 24.17 -14.02 14.74
C ILE A 91 24.88 -13.13 13.72
N SER A 92 24.27 -12.89 12.56
CA SER A 92 24.86 -12.08 11.49
C SER A 92 24.62 -10.59 11.73
N THR A 93 25.65 -9.79 11.56
CA THR A 93 25.58 -8.32 11.67
C THR A 93 26.17 -7.70 10.39
N THR A 94 25.39 -6.83 9.76
CA THR A 94 25.73 -6.22 8.46
C THR A 94 25.59 -4.71 8.53
N LEU A 95 26.57 -3.98 8.00
CA LEU A 95 26.44 -2.56 7.70
C LEU A 95 25.60 -2.39 6.43
N CYS A 96 24.40 -1.85 6.54
CA CYS A 96 23.55 -1.52 5.40
C CYS A 96 23.74 -0.04 5.01
N ILE A 97 24.04 0.16 3.72
CA ILE A 97 24.25 1.48 3.12
C ILE A 97 23.08 1.76 2.19
N PRO A 98 22.19 2.74 2.49
CA PRO A 98 21.11 3.09 1.59
C PRO A 98 21.62 3.56 0.24
N THR A 99 21.10 2.96 -0.83
CA THR A 99 21.54 3.21 -2.19
C THR A 99 20.35 3.32 -3.15
N VAL A 100 20.64 3.76 -4.36
CA VAL A 100 19.75 3.70 -5.52
C VAL A 100 20.32 2.71 -6.53
N PHE A 101 19.46 2.17 -7.41
CA PHE A 101 19.87 1.26 -8.47
C PHE A 101 19.72 1.88 -9.85
N ILE A 102 20.82 1.90 -10.61
CA ILE A 102 20.91 2.51 -11.93
C ILE A 102 21.39 1.44 -12.93
N SER A 103 20.68 1.26 -14.04
CA SER A 103 21.10 0.35 -15.11
C SER A 103 22.44 0.78 -15.73
N TYR A 104 23.13 -0.11 -16.44
CA TYR A 104 24.36 0.21 -17.16
C TYR A 104 24.20 1.31 -18.21
N THR A 105 22.98 1.50 -18.71
CA THR A 105 22.66 2.53 -19.70
C THR A 105 22.15 3.84 -19.07
N GLY A 106 22.10 3.90 -17.72
CA GLY A 106 21.81 5.14 -16.97
C GLY A 106 20.36 5.29 -16.52
N GLN A 107 19.44 4.38 -16.90
CA GLN A 107 18.06 4.43 -16.46
C GLN A 107 17.93 3.94 -15.02
N VAL A 108 17.07 4.59 -14.25
CA VAL A 108 16.80 4.20 -12.86
C VAL A 108 15.73 3.12 -12.80
N LEU A 109 16.07 2.00 -12.17
CA LEU A 109 15.23 0.80 -12.02
C LEU A 109 15.00 0.45 -10.54
N ASP A 110 14.87 1.48 -9.72
CA ASP A 110 14.49 1.40 -8.31
C ASP A 110 13.28 2.28 -8.00
N LYS A 111 12.75 2.19 -6.79
CA LYS A 111 11.61 3.01 -6.34
C LYS A 111 12.06 4.34 -5.74
N LYS A 112 13.28 4.42 -5.21
CA LYS A 112 13.78 5.57 -4.44
C LYS A 112 14.23 6.73 -5.33
N THR A 113 14.91 6.49 -6.44
CA THR A 113 15.42 7.58 -7.30
C THR A 113 14.33 8.51 -7.80
N PRO A 114 13.16 8.04 -8.28
CA PRO A 114 12.06 8.95 -8.64
C PRO A 114 11.57 9.78 -7.45
N LEU A 115 11.55 9.20 -6.24
CA LEU A 115 11.20 9.95 -5.03
C LEU A 115 12.18 11.11 -4.81
N LEU A 116 13.48 10.86 -4.79
CA LEU A 116 14.51 11.90 -4.60
C LEU A 116 14.43 13.01 -5.66
N ARG A 117 14.22 12.63 -6.92
CA ARG A 117 14.02 13.59 -8.02
C ARG A 117 12.75 14.43 -7.82
N SER A 118 11.65 13.82 -7.36
CA SER A 118 10.37 14.51 -7.11
C SER A 118 10.44 15.47 -5.93
N LEU A 119 11.17 15.12 -4.86
CA LEU A 119 11.43 16.01 -3.73
C LEU A 119 12.12 17.29 -4.18
N ARG A 120 13.13 17.16 -5.06
CA ARG A 120 13.81 18.31 -5.67
C ARG A 120 12.86 19.15 -6.53
N ALA A 121 12.04 18.54 -7.37
CA ALA A 121 11.09 19.23 -8.23
C ALA A 121 10.07 20.03 -7.41
N LEU A 122 9.46 19.39 -6.41
CA LEU A 122 8.46 20.03 -5.56
C LEU A 122 9.06 21.16 -4.72
N ASN A 123 10.26 20.97 -4.14
CA ASN A 123 10.97 22.04 -3.45
C ASN A 123 11.15 23.28 -4.33
N GLN A 124 11.57 23.10 -5.59
CA GLN A 124 11.75 24.22 -6.53
C GLN A 124 10.44 24.94 -6.85
N SER A 125 9.34 24.21 -7.10
CA SER A 125 8.03 24.79 -7.40
C SER A 125 7.44 25.49 -6.18
N ALA A 126 7.55 24.89 -5.00
CA ALA A 126 7.09 25.48 -3.74
C ALA A 126 7.84 26.76 -3.39
N LEU A 127 9.17 26.78 -3.57
CA LEU A 127 9.98 28.00 -3.36
C LEU A 127 9.62 29.13 -4.33
N ARG A 128 9.32 28.80 -5.61
CA ARG A 128 8.84 29.79 -6.58
C ARG A 128 7.52 30.42 -6.12
N MET A 129 6.59 29.59 -5.67
CA MET A 129 5.30 30.04 -5.14
C MET A 129 5.48 30.90 -3.89
N LEU A 130 6.23 30.44 -2.89
CA LEU A 130 6.48 31.17 -1.65
C LEU A 130 7.13 32.52 -1.89
N LYS A 131 8.10 32.62 -2.82
CA LYS A 131 8.72 33.89 -3.22
C LYS A 131 7.71 34.84 -3.86
N LEU A 132 6.79 34.32 -4.67
CA LEU A 132 5.72 35.11 -5.28
C LEU A 132 4.77 35.67 -4.21
N LEU A 133 4.47 34.85 -3.17
CA LEU A 133 3.64 35.24 -2.02
C LEU A 133 4.38 36.13 -1.00
N GLY A 134 5.65 36.51 -1.24
CA GLY A 134 6.43 37.40 -0.39
C GLY A 134 7.30 36.71 0.66
N ALA A 135 7.27 35.41 0.81
CA ALA A 135 8.11 34.66 1.76
C ALA A 135 9.54 34.43 1.21
N LYS A 136 10.28 35.54 0.95
CA LYS A 136 11.61 35.50 0.30
C LYS A 136 12.71 34.87 1.15
N SER A 137 12.54 34.77 2.45
CA SER A 137 13.54 34.25 3.39
C SER A 137 13.58 32.71 3.47
N VAL A 138 12.56 32.00 2.97
CA VAL A 138 12.52 30.54 2.92
C VAL A 138 13.50 30.04 1.87
N LYS A 139 14.39 29.12 2.27
CA LYS A 139 15.44 28.56 1.41
C LYS A 139 15.18 27.14 0.97
N LYS A 140 14.38 26.38 1.71
CA LYS A 140 14.06 24.98 1.44
C LYS A 140 12.61 24.69 1.82
N VAL A 141 11.95 23.89 1.01
CA VAL A 141 10.68 23.21 1.35
C VAL A 141 10.93 21.71 1.29
N GLN A 142 10.53 21.01 2.33
CA GLN A 142 10.64 19.56 2.40
C GLN A 142 9.27 18.92 2.48
N VAL A 143 9.17 17.69 1.97
CA VAL A 143 8.01 16.84 2.09
C VAL A 143 8.16 16.00 3.35
N ASN A 144 7.10 15.88 4.14
CA ASN A 144 7.05 15.02 5.29
C ASN A 144 6.02 13.92 5.06
N LEU A 145 6.36 12.69 5.47
CA LEU A 145 5.45 11.53 5.45
C LEU A 145 5.31 10.93 6.85
N GLY A 146 4.06 10.67 7.25
CA GLY A 146 3.72 9.80 8.36
C GLY A 146 3.01 8.57 7.79
N ILE A 147 3.51 7.38 8.07
CA ILE A 147 3.07 6.16 7.41
C ILE A 147 2.49 5.22 8.46
N GLU A 148 1.19 4.97 8.38
CA GLU A 148 0.49 4.02 9.22
C GLU A 148 0.54 2.65 8.55
N GLN A 149 1.19 1.65 9.17
CA GLN A 149 1.38 0.32 8.61
C GLN A 149 0.41 -0.67 9.26
N GLU A 150 -0.59 -1.10 8.51
CA GLU A 150 -1.47 -2.20 8.91
C GLU A 150 -0.87 -3.56 8.54
N TYR A 151 -1.17 -4.58 9.35
CA TYR A 151 -0.72 -5.96 9.15
C TYR A 151 -1.60 -6.95 9.93
N PHE A 152 -1.59 -8.22 9.50
CA PHE A 152 -2.17 -9.32 10.27
C PHE A 152 -1.08 -10.14 10.95
N LEU A 153 -1.44 -10.74 12.08
CA LEU A 153 -0.63 -11.75 12.76
C LEU A 153 -1.42 -13.05 12.86
N ILE A 154 -0.78 -14.16 12.55
CA ILE A 154 -1.33 -15.50 12.75
C ILE A 154 -0.28 -16.41 13.36
N ASP A 155 -0.71 -17.52 13.95
CA ASP A 155 0.22 -18.52 14.42
C ASP A 155 1.04 -19.11 13.28
N MET A 156 2.35 -19.24 13.52
CA MET A 156 3.31 -19.74 12.53
C MET A 156 2.99 -21.18 12.11
N ASP A 157 2.43 -21.98 13.01
CA ASP A 157 2.06 -23.37 12.72
C ASP A 157 0.89 -23.45 11.73
N TYR A 158 -0.08 -22.56 11.80
CA TYR A 158 -1.14 -22.44 10.80
C TYR A 158 -0.65 -21.85 9.49
N TYR A 159 0.25 -20.85 9.54
CA TYR A 159 0.86 -20.27 8.35
C TYR A 159 1.51 -21.32 7.46
N TYR A 160 2.34 -22.22 8.03
CA TYR A 160 3.03 -23.24 7.25
C TYR A 160 2.11 -24.38 6.76
N LYS A 161 0.93 -24.56 7.34
CA LYS A 161 -0.09 -25.48 6.84
C LYS A 161 -0.88 -24.92 5.64
N ARG A 162 -0.75 -23.62 5.36
CA ARG A 162 -1.46 -22.92 4.29
C ARG A 162 -0.48 -22.56 3.17
N GLN A 163 -0.42 -23.40 2.14
CA GLN A 163 0.44 -23.18 0.97
C GLN A 163 0.18 -21.84 0.29
N ASP A 164 -1.07 -21.40 0.23
CA ASP A 164 -1.47 -20.12 -0.34
C ASP A 164 -0.93 -18.91 0.46
N LEU A 165 -0.95 -18.97 1.78
CA LEU A 165 -0.32 -17.91 2.61
C LEU A 165 1.19 -17.85 2.41
N VAL A 166 1.85 -19.00 2.30
CA VAL A 166 3.32 -19.08 2.11
C VAL A 166 3.73 -18.55 0.74
N LEU A 167 3.02 -18.90 -0.33
CA LEU A 167 3.42 -18.62 -1.71
C LEU A 167 2.79 -17.34 -2.27
N ALA A 168 1.49 -17.09 -2.00
CA ALA A 168 0.77 -15.93 -2.51
C ALA A 168 0.56 -14.82 -1.46
N GLY A 169 0.84 -15.08 -0.17
CA GLY A 169 0.63 -14.12 0.92
C GLY A 169 -0.83 -13.94 1.34
N ARG A 170 -1.76 -14.65 0.70
CA ARG A 170 -3.21 -14.59 0.97
C ARG A 170 -3.85 -15.97 0.88
N THR A 171 -4.99 -16.14 1.57
CA THR A 171 -5.82 -17.32 1.41
C THR A 171 -6.59 -17.25 0.08
N VAL A 172 -6.39 -18.24 -0.80
CA VAL A 172 -7.15 -18.34 -2.06
C VAL A 172 -8.51 -19.03 -1.87
N VAL A 173 -8.68 -19.75 -0.77
CA VAL A 173 -9.93 -20.38 -0.30
C VAL A 173 -10.07 -20.20 1.21
N GLY A 174 -11.28 -20.34 1.74
CA GLY A 174 -11.57 -20.28 3.17
C GLY A 174 -12.92 -19.64 3.45
N ALA A 175 -13.80 -20.39 4.12
CA ALA A 175 -15.11 -19.92 4.54
C ALA A 175 -15.01 -18.89 5.67
N PRO A 176 -15.93 -17.91 5.74
CA PRO A 176 -16.00 -16.99 6.88
C PRO A 176 -16.23 -17.76 8.18
N PRO A 177 -15.62 -17.34 9.30
CA PRO A 177 -15.89 -17.95 10.60
C PRO A 177 -17.31 -17.57 11.08
N PRO A 178 -17.86 -18.33 12.06
CA PRO A 178 -19.16 -18.00 12.67
C PRO A 178 -19.21 -16.61 13.31
N LYS A 179 -18.07 -16.13 13.80
CA LYS A 179 -17.86 -14.75 14.22
C LYS A 179 -16.68 -14.17 13.45
N GLY A 180 -16.90 -13.05 12.76
CA GLY A 180 -15.86 -12.26 12.08
C GLY A 180 -15.62 -10.94 12.80
N GLN A 181 -15.98 -9.83 12.17
CA GLN A 181 -15.82 -8.47 12.69
C GLN A 181 -17.16 -7.75 12.97
N GLU A 182 -18.27 -8.47 13.07
CA GLU A 182 -19.64 -7.92 13.11
C GLU A 182 -19.90 -6.99 14.29
N LEU A 183 -19.17 -7.18 15.39
CA LEU A 183 -19.31 -6.37 16.60
C LEU A 183 -18.27 -5.25 16.69
N GLU A 184 -17.30 -5.22 15.79
CA GLU A 184 -16.15 -4.29 15.81
C GLU A 184 -15.42 -4.22 17.17
N ASP A 185 -15.54 -5.30 17.95
CA ASP A 185 -15.11 -5.39 19.35
C ASP A 185 -13.58 -5.53 19.50
N GLN A 186 -12.85 -5.79 18.42
CA GLN A 186 -11.38 -5.82 18.47
C GLN A 186 -10.78 -4.42 18.46
N TYR A 187 -11.28 -3.48 17.67
CA TYR A 187 -10.66 -2.17 17.46
C TYR A 187 -10.41 -1.42 18.78
N PHE A 188 -11.40 -1.37 19.65
CA PHE A 188 -11.31 -0.75 20.97
C PHE A 188 -11.02 -1.76 22.10
N GLY A 189 -10.77 -3.01 21.76
CA GLY A 189 -10.42 -4.05 22.72
C GLY A 189 -9.00 -3.90 23.29
N SER A 190 -8.74 -4.56 24.42
CA SER A 190 -7.38 -4.64 24.95
C SER A 190 -6.48 -5.48 24.03
N ILE A 191 -5.22 -5.06 23.89
CA ILE A 191 -4.22 -5.85 23.16
C ILE A 191 -3.88 -7.09 23.99
N LYS A 192 -4.01 -8.27 23.37
CA LYS A 192 -3.68 -9.55 24.04
C LYS A 192 -2.22 -9.60 24.43
N GLU A 193 -1.89 -10.28 25.53
CA GLU A 193 -0.55 -10.31 26.14
C GLU A 193 0.54 -10.75 25.15
N ARG A 194 0.32 -11.84 24.43
CA ARG A 194 1.26 -12.34 23.41
C ARG A 194 1.53 -11.32 22.30
N ILE A 195 0.49 -10.64 21.86
CA ILE A 195 0.58 -9.59 20.84
C ILE A 195 1.28 -8.35 21.39
N SER A 196 0.97 -7.94 22.62
CA SER A 196 1.65 -6.82 23.28
C SER A 196 3.15 -7.06 23.42
N SER A 197 3.56 -8.29 23.77
CA SER A 197 4.96 -8.69 23.85
C SER A 197 5.65 -8.62 22.48
N PHE A 198 5.00 -9.11 21.43
CA PHE A 198 5.48 -8.98 20.05
C PHE A 198 5.66 -7.50 19.65
N MET A 199 4.65 -6.67 19.89
CA MET A 199 4.68 -5.25 19.57
C MET A 199 5.80 -4.51 20.29
N HIS A 200 6.04 -4.86 21.57
CA HIS A 200 7.14 -4.32 22.36
C HIS A 200 8.50 -4.64 21.74
N ASP A 201 8.74 -5.90 21.40
CA ASP A 201 10.00 -6.31 20.77
C ASP A 201 10.21 -5.66 19.39
N VAL A 202 9.13 -5.46 18.62
CA VAL A 202 9.18 -4.70 17.37
C VAL A 202 9.64 -3.27 17.62
N GLU A 203 9.03 -2.57 18.59
CA GLU A 203 9.39 -1.19 18.93
C GLU A 203 10.85 -1.09 19.39
N GLU A 204 11.33 -2.03 20.22
CA GLU A 204 12.74 -2.05 20.65
C GLU A 204 13.71 -2.20 19.47
N GLU A 205 13.43 -3.10 18.53
CA GLU A 205 14.27 -3.27 17.34
C GLU A 205 14.24 -2.02 16.46
N LEU A 206 13.06 -1.37 16.32
CA LEU A 206 12.93 -0.13 15.57
C LEU A 206 13.67 1.05 16.24
N TYR A 207 13.63 1.18 17.55
CA TYR A 207 14.37 2.22 18.27
C TYR A 207 15.89 2.04 18.11
N LYS A 208 16.40 0.81 18.07
CA LYS A 208 17.81 0.53 17.78
C LYS A 208 18.23 0.98 16.38
N LEU A 209 17.28 1.01 15.45
CA LEU A 209 17.48 1.52 14.08
C LEU A 209 17.22 3.04 13.96
N GLY A 210 16.83 3.72 15.06
CA GLY A 210 16.49 5.13 15.05
C GLY A 210 15.11 5.44 14.48
N ILE A 211 14.24 4.43 14.31
CA ILE A 211 12.88 4.58 13.77
C ILE A 211 11.94 4.97 14.91
N PRO A 212 11.26 6.13 14.83
CA PRO A 212 10.46 6.66 15.94
C PRO A 212 9.06 6.04 16.00
N ALA A 213 8.94 4.74 16.26
CA ALA A 213 7.65 4.08 16.48
C ALA A 213 6.88 4.81 17.61
N LYS A 214 5.61 5.14 17.38
CA LYS A 214 4.83 5.98 18.29
C LYS A 214 3.54 5.33 18.75
N THR A 215 2.76 4.84 17.82
CA THR A 215 1.42 4.31 18.09
C THR A 215 1.34 2.87 17.62
N ARG A 216 0.72 2.04 18.45
CA ARG A 216 0.32 0.67 18.11
C ARG A 216 -1.07 0.42 18.64
N HIS A 217 -1.90 -0.26 17.89
CA HIS A 217 -3.26 -0.62 18.30
C HIS A 217 -3.82 -1.80 17.50
N ASN A 218 -4.98 -2.29 17.97
CA ASN A 218 -5.78 -3.23 17.22
C ASN A 218 -6.47 -2.54 16.05
N GLU A 219 -6.60 -3.24 14.93
CA GLU A 219 -7.45 -2.86 13.81
C GLU A 219 -8.80 -3.56 13.85
N VAL A 220 -9.70 -3.23 12.90
CA VAL A 220 -11.11 -3.67 12.91
C VAL A 220 -11.25 -5.17 12.76
N ALA A 221 -10.46 -5.80 11.86
CA ALA A 221 -10.53 -7.24 11.66
C ALA A 221 -9.85 -8.01 12.80
N PRO A 222 -10.36 -9.18 13.18
CA PRO A 222 -9.66 -10.07 14.11
C PRO A 222 -8.22 -10.33 13.64
N SER A 223 -7.26 -10.32 14.58
CA SER A 223 -5.83 -10.48 14.33
C SER A 223 -5.19 -9.44 13.40
N GLN A 224 -5.84 -8.30 13.20
CA GLN A 224 -5.30 -7.16 12.46
C GLN A 224 -4.82 -6.08 13.43
N TYR A 225 -3.68 -5.47 13.10
CA TYR A 225 -2.99 -4.49 13.93
C TYR A 225 -2.36 -3.40 13.06
N GLU A 226 -2.02 -2.28 13.71
CA GLU A 226 -1.32 -1.16 13.08
C GLU A 226 -0.13 -0.70 13.91
N ILE A 227 0.91 -0.24 13.23
CA ILE A 227 2.01 0.53 13.80
C ILE A 227 2.21 1.83 13.02
N ALA A 228 2.28 2.96 13.74
CA ALA A 228 2.47 4.27 13.16
C ALA A 228 3.67 4.98 13.82
N PRO A 229 4.76 5.25 13.08
CA PRO A 229 5.86 6.10 13.54
C PRO A 229 5.48 7.58 13.51
N VAL A 230 6.28 8.41 14.17
CA VAL A 230 6.24 9.85 13.99
C VAL A 230 6.59 10.18 12.53
N PHE A 231 5.95 11.21 11.97
CA PHE A 231 6.27 11.66 10.60
C PHE A 231 7.71 12.18 10.49
N GLU A 232 8.31 11.95 9.35
CA GLU A 232 9.69 12.32 9.06
C GLU A 232 9.80 12.89 7.65
N GLU A 233 11.00 13.36 7.28
CA GLU A 233 11.30 13.72 5.88
C GLU A 233 11.05 12.51 4.96
N ALA A 234 10.47 12.75 3.79
CA ALA A 234 9.87 11.70 2.97
C ALA A 234 10.84 10.59 2.52
N ASN A 235 12.12 10.93 2.25
CA ASN A 235 13.13 9.92 1.91
C ASN A 235 13.38 8.98 3.08
N LEU A 236 13.61 9.55 4.27
CA LEU A 236 13.86 8.79 5.50
C LEU A 236 12.65 7.97 5.90
N ALA A 237 11.45 8.58 5.92
CA ALA A 237 10.19 7.88 6.23
C ALA A 237 9.95 6.67 5.32
N THR A 238 10.32 6.79 4.04
CA THR A 238 10.17 5.72 3.07
C THR A 238 11.13 4.55 3.36
N ASP A 239 12.39 4.83 3.67
CA ASP A 239 13.35 3.80 4.07
C ASP A 239 12.93 3.14 5.38
N HIS A 240 12.52 3.93 6.38
CA HIS A 240 12.06 3.43 7.67
C HIS A 240 10.83 2.52 7.52
N ASN A 241 9.89 2.83 6.61
CA ASN A 241 8.75 1.95 6.37
C ASN A 241 9.18 0.57 5.80
N GLN A 242 10.19 0.52 4.92
CA GLN A 242 10.71 -0.77 4.45
C GLN A 242 11.34 -1.57 5.59
N MET A 243 12.09 -0.90 6.49
CA MET A 243 12.68 -1.53 7.66
C MET A 243 11.59 -2.01 8.64
N ILE A 244 10.51 -1.24 8.86
CA ILE A 244 9.36 -1.65 9.67
C ILE A 244 8.77 -2.95 9.11
N MET A 245 8.53 -3.03 7.80
CA MET A 245 7.98 -4.23 7.16
C MET A 245 8.87 -5.47 7.36
N GLU A 246 10.19 -5.32 7.27
CA GLU A 246 11.15 -6.40 7.54
C GLU A 246 11.17 -6.78 9.02
N THR A 247 11.20 -5.78 9.91
CA THR A 247 11.23 -5.99 11.36
C THR A 247 9.99 -6.73 11.84
N LEU A 248 8.79 -6.36 11.37
CA LEU A 248 7.55 -7.06 11.68
C LEU A 248 7.64 -8.55 11.34
N LYS A 249 8.14 -8.90 10.15
CA LYS A 249 8.31 -10.30 9.73
C LYS A 249 9.37 -11.05 10.54
N HIS A 250 10.47 -10.37 10.86
CA HIS A 250 11.57 -10.97 11.61
C HIS A 250 11.19 -11.24 13.06
N VAL A 251 10.62 -10.25 13.75
CA VAL A 251 10.22 -10.36 15.16
C VAL A 251 9.05 -11.33 15.34
N ALA A 252 8.09 -11.36 14.39
CA ALA A 252 6.97 -12.31 14.45
C ALA A 252 7.45 -13.76 14.61
N LYS A 253 8.50 -14.16 13.90
CA LYS A 253 9.06 -15.51 14.01
C LYS A 253 9.59 -15.83 15.42
N LYS A 254 10.16 -14.84 16.13
CA LYS A 254 10.63 -15.03 17.52
C LYS A 254 9.47 -15.34 18.45
N HIS A 255 8.27 -14.81 18.19
CA HIS A 255 7.04 -15.04 18.93
C HIS A 255 6.19 -16.21 18.40
N ARG A 256 6.74 -17.05 17.50
CA ARG A 256 6.02 -18.11 16.80
C ARG A 256 4.78 -17.60 16.07
N LEU A 257 4.86 -16.37 15.55
CA LEU A 257 3.84 -15.72 14.73
C LEU A 257 4.35 -15.52 13.31
N SER A 258 3.42 -15.28 12.39
CA SER A 258 3.70 -14.85 11.02
C SER A 258 3.00 -13.52 10.75
N ALA A 259 3.75 -12.49 10.36
CA ALA A 259 3.19 -11.20 9.99
C ALA A 259 2.83 -11.20 8.49
N LEU A 260 1.56 -10.98 8.20
CA LEU A 260 1.03 -10.92 6.83
C LEU A 260 0.90 -9.45 6.42
N LEU A 261 1.63 -9.08 5.38
CA LEU A 261 1.62 -7.72 4.80
C LEU A 261 0.89 -7.68 3.44
N HIS A 262 0.10 -8.68 3.13
CA HIS A 262 -0.75 -8.69 1.94
C HIS A 262 -1.96 -7.76 2.14
N GLU A 263 -2.46 -7.16 1.07
CA GLU A 263 -3.58 -6.20 1.09
C GLU A 263 -4.91 -6.85 1.50
N LYS A 264 -5.10 -8.14 1.21
CA LYS A 264 -6.31 -8.90 1.53
C LYS A 264 -5.97 -10.36 1.86
N PRO A 265 -5.37 -10.64 3.03
CA PRO A 265 -4.99 -12.00 3.40
C PRO A 265 -6.20 -12.93 3.56
N PHE A 266 -7.32 -12.38 4.01
CA PHE A 266 -8.56 -13.09 4.26
C PHE A 266 -9.73 -12.41 3.55
N ALA A 267 -10.56 -13.18 2.85
CA ALA A 267 -11.74 -12.64 2.20
C ALA A 267 -12.84 -12.27 3.22
N LYS A 268 -13.72 -11.35 2.84
CA LYS A 268 -14.92 -10.95 3.59
C LYS A 268 -14.70 -10.23 4.93
N ILE A 269 -13.46 -9.94 5.31
CA ILE A 269 -13.10 -9.05 6.42
C ILE A 269 -12.24 -7.89 5.91
N ASN A 270 -11.87 -6.93 6.76
CA ASN A 270 -11.00 -5.83 6.37
C ASN A 270 -9.71 -6.31 5.72
N GLY A 271 -9.23 -5.53 4.76
CA GLY A 271 -7.88 -5.67 4.22
C GLY A 271 -6.90 -4.76 4.94
N SER A 272 -5.61 -4.92 4.66
CA SER A 272 -4.55 -4.09 5.21
C SER A 272 -3.97 -3.13 4.18
N GLY A 273 -3.79 -1.89 4.57
CA GLY A 273 -3.19 -0.84 3.76
C GLY A 273 -2.08 -0.10 4.47
N LYS A 274 -1.76 1.06 3.91
CA LYS A 274 -0.96 2.11 4.54
C LYS A 274 -1.69 3.42 4.34
N HIS A 275 -1.95 4.15 5.41
CA HIS A 275 -2.33 5.54 5.28
C HIS A 275 -1.07 6.39 5.18
N VAL A 276 -0.96 7.15 4.10
CA VAL A 276 0.20 8.01 3.85
C VAL A 276 -0.19 9.45 4.14
N ASN A 277 0.20 9.92 5.31
CA ASN A 277 0.02 11.30 5.74
C ASN A 277 1.09 12.16 5.09
N TRP A 278 0.72 12.98 4.12
CA TRP A 278 1.60 13.82 3.32
C TRP A 278 1.43 15.30 3.68
N SER A 279 2.53 15.99 3.96
CA SER A 279 2.55 17.43 4.20
C SER A 279 3.84 18.09 3.71
N LEU A 280 3.87 19.43 3.75
CA LEU A 280 5.01 20.24 3.37
C LEU A 280 5.43 21.15 4.52
N SER A 281 6.72 21.28 4.76
CA SER A 281 7.26 22.27 5.70
C SER A 281 8.38 23.10 5.10
N ASP A 282 8.50 24.35 5.56
CA ASP A 282 9.65 25.19 5.25
C ASP A 282 10.88 24.83 6.09
N ASP A 283 12.01 25.48 5.82
CA ASP A 283 13.29 25.29 6.54
C ASP A 283 13.29 25.82 7.99
N ARG A 284 12.16 26.35 8.46
CA ARG A 284 11.91 26.77 9.85
C ARG A 284 10.96 25.82 10.59
N GLY A 285 10.51 24.76 9.92
CA GLY A 285 9.57 23.80 10.46
C GLY A 285 8.09 24.23 10.39
N ASN A 286 7.76 25.34 9.71
CA ASN A 286 6.36 25.74 9.52
C ASN A 286 5.69 24.81 8.51
N ASN A 287 4.59 24.18 8.88
CA ASN A 287 3.80 23.36 7.98
C ASN A 287 2.95 24.25 7.05
N LEU A 288 3.15 24.12 5.74
CA LEU A 288 2.46 24.91 4.71
C LEU A 288 0.99 24.51 4.51
N LEU A 289 0.60 23.36 5.05
CA LEU A 289 -0.78 22.89 5.10
C LEU A 289 -1.45 23.12 6.47
N ASN A 290 -0.81 23.91 7.34
CA ASN A 290 -1.44 24.30 8.60
C ASN A 290 -2.40 25.48 8.34
N PRO A 291 -3.72 25.29 8.55
CA PRO A 291 -4.71 26.37 8.33
C PRO A 291 -4.53 27.56 9.27
N GLY A 292 -3.94 27.33 10.46
CA GLY A 292 -3.85 28.35 11.50
C GLY A 292 -5.21 28.62 12.15
N LYS A 293 -5.30 29.73 12.90
CA LYS A 293 -6.54 30.12 13.59
C LYS A 293 -7.59 30.74 12.65
N THR A 294 -7.14 31.34 11.55
CA THR A 294 -8.01 31.99 10.54
C THR A 294 -7.67 31.47 9.15
N PRO A 295 -8.13 30.25 8.78
CA PRO A 295 -7.79 29.62 7.51
C PRO A 295 -8.13 30.46 6.29
N GLN A 296 -9.22 31.21 6.34
CA GLN A 296 -9.69 32.08 5.25
C GLN A 296 -8.72 33.25 4.94
N ASP A 297 -7.91 33.67 5.92
CA ASP A 297 -6.93 34.76 5.78
C ASP A 297 -5.52 34.23 5.47
N ASN A 298 -5.30 32.92 5.63
CA ASN A 298 -4.01 32.29 5.39
C ASN A 298 -3.80 31.95 3.90
N ILE A 299 -3.40 32.95 3.14
CA ILE A 299 -3.22 32.86 1.69
C ILE A 299 -2.26 31.75 1.29
N SER A 300 -1.17 31.59 2.02
CA SER A 300 -0.19 30.54 1.75
C SER A 300 -0.85 29.15 1.88
N PHE A 301 -1.54 28.90 3.00
CA PHE A 301 -2.28 27.67 3.22
C PHE A 301 -3.30 27.41 2.09
N LEU A 302 -4.12 28.40 1.74
CA LEU A 302 -5.14 28.26 0.70
C LEU A 302 -4.53 27.89 -0.66
N VAL A 303 -3.41 28.49 -1.03
CA VAL A 303 -2.71 28.18 -2.29
C VAL A 303 -2.18 26.74 -2.29
N PHE A 304 -1.53 26.29 -1.21
CA PHE A 304 -1.01 24.92 -1.11
C PHE A 304 -2.13 23.89 -1.01
N LEU A 305 -3.22 24.18 -0.29
CA LEU A 305 -4.42 23.35 -0.24
C LEU A 305 -5.01 23.16 -1.64
N ILE A 306 -5.30 24.26 -2.35
CA ILE A 306 -5.89 24.21 -3.69
C ILE A 306 -4.94 23.56 -4.69
N ALA A 307 -3.61 23.78 -4.56
CA ALA A 307 -2.63 23.12 -5.41
C ALA A 307 -2.68 21.59 -5.27
N ALA A 308 -2.82 21.06 -4.05
CA ALA A 308 -2.95 19.62 -3.81
C ALA A 308 -4.27 19.07 -4.36
N VAL A 309 -5.40 19.74 -4.10
CA VAL A 309 -6.71 19.33 -4.63
C VAL A 309 -6.71 19.31 -6.17
N ARG A 310 -6.17 20.36 -6.78
CA ARG A 310 -6.06 20.50 -8.23
C ARG A 310 -5.17 19.41 -8.84
N ALA A 311 -4.08 19.08 -8.18
CA ALA A 311 -3.17 18.03 -8.60
C ALA A 311 -3.89 16.67 -8.67
N VAL A 312 -4.65 16.31 -7.63
CA VAL A 312 -5.43 15.07 -7.60
C VAL A 312 -6.55 15.08 -8.64
N TYR A 313 -7.24 16.21 -8.83
CA TYR A 313 -8.29 16.33 -9.85
C TYR A 313 -7.76 16.05 -11.26
N ARG A 314 -6.58 16.59 -11.59
CA ARG A 314 -6.01 16.46 -12.94
C ARG A 314 -5.31 15.14 -13.20
N HIS A 315 -4.77 14.51 -12.17
CA HIS A 315 -3.89 13.34 -12.28
C HIS A 315 -4.29 12.19 -11.36
N GLY A 316 -5.56 12.13 -10.95
CA GLY A 316 -6.07 11.05 -10.09
C GLY A 316 -5.92 9.66 -10.71
N ASP A 317 -6.05 9.54 -12.03
CA ASP A 317 -5.79 8.31 -12.77
C ASP A 317 -4.33 7.83 -12.62
N PHE A 318 -3.37 8.75 -12.73
CA PHE A 318 -1.96 8.43 -12.51
C PHE A 318 -1.69 8.04 -11.05
N LEU A 319 -2.26 8.78 -10.10
CA LEU A 319 -2.11 8.46 -8.68
C LEU A 319 -2.72 7.09 -8.36
N ARG A 320 -3.88 6.72 -8.94
CA ARG A 320 -4.46 5.37 -8.84
C ARG A 320 -3.52 4.30 -9.42
N ALA A 321 -2.85 4.58 -10.54
CA ALA A 321 -1.90 3.65 -11.16
C ALA A 321 -0.72 3.32 -10.24
N THR A 322 -0.26 4.27 -9.41
CA THR A 322 0.88 4.05 -8.51
C THR A 322 0.61 3.08 -7.37
N VAL A 323 -0.65 2.80 -7.09
CA VAL A 323 -1.10 1.85 -6.05
C VAL A 323 -1.78 0.61 -6.65
N ALA A 324 -1.73 0.46 -7.98
CA ALA A 324 -2.29 -0.69 -8.67
C ALA A 324 -1.43 -1.94 -8.43
N SER A 325 -2.07 -3.01 -7.96
CA SER A 325 -1.46 -4.34 -7.79
C SER A 325 -2.55 -5.41 -7.69
N CYS A 326 -2.20 -6.67 -7.94
CA CYS A 326 -3.11 -7.79 -7.77
C CYS A 326 -3.73 -7.80 -6.36
N GLY A 327 -2.90 -7.64 -5.32
CA GLY A 327 -3.35 -7.56 -3.93
C GLY A 327 -4.33 -6.42 -3.67
N ASN A 328 -4.04 -5.22 -4.20
CA ASN A 328 -4.91 -4.06 -3.99
C ASN A 328 -6.24 -4.14 -4.76
N ASP A 329 -6.28 -4.88 -5.87
CA ASP A 329 -7.54 -5.18 -6.59
C ASP A 329 -8.51 -6.05 -5.75
N HIS A 330 -8.00 -6.80 -4.77
CA HIS A 330 -8.81 -7.54 -3.80
C HIS A 330 -9.29 -6.67 -2.62
N ARG A 331 -8.56 -5.59 -2.31
CA ARG A 331 -8.80 -4.74 -1.13
C ARG A 331 -9.71 -3.56 -1.43
N LEU A 332 -9.46 -2.82 -2.53
CA LEU A 332 -10.10 -1.53 -2.79
C LEU A 332 -11.61 -1.65 -2.99
N GLY A 333 -12.35 -0.70 -2.41
CA GLY A 333 -13.78 -0.50 -2.62
C GLY A 333 -14.70 -1.11 -1.57
N ALA A 334 -14.16 -1.67 -0.47
CA ALA A 334 -14.94 -2.20 0.65
C ALA A 334 -14.14 -2.21 1.95
N ASN A 335 -14.83 -2.28 3.09
CA ASN A 335 -14.24 -2.53 4.41
C ASN A 335 -13.06 -1.57 4.71
N GLU A 336 -13.33 -0.28 4.82
CA GLU A 336 -12.38 0.82 5.10
C GLU A 336 -11.32 1.08 4.02
N ALA A 337 -11.23 0.25 2.97
CA ALA A 337 -10.39 0.54 1.82
C ALA A 337 -11.12 1.45 0.83
N PRO A 338 -10.50 2.56 0.38
CA PRO A 338 -11.17 3.51 -0.50
C PRO A 338 -11.51 2.89 -1.86
N PRO A 339 -12.52 3.43 -2.59
CA PRO A 339 -12.81 3.01 -3.95
C PRO A 339 -11.72 3.47 -4.93
N ALA A 340 -11.78 2.95 -6.15
CA ALA A 340 -10.87 3.33 -7.23
C ALA A 340 -11.06 4.78 -7.73
N ILE A 341 -12.19 5.40 -7.40
CA ILE A 341 -12.47 6.82 -7.70
C ILE A 341 -11.73 7.67 -6.69
N LEU A 342 -10.76 8.44 -7.13
CA LEU A 342 -10.07 9.38 -6.25
C LEU A 342 -10.89 10.66 -6.11
N SER A 343 -11.57 10.80 -4.96
CA SER A 343 -12.20 12.04 -4.49
C SER A 343 -11.37 12.67 -3.39
N VAL A 344 -11.61 13.94 -3.12
CA VAL A 344 -10.96 14.70 -2.04
C VAL A 344 -11.98 15.09 -0.99
N PHE A 345 -11.69 14.78 0.26
CA PHE A 345 -12.46 15.19 1.43
C PHE A 345 -11.74 16.35 2.13
N LEU A 346 -12.45 17.44 2.39
CA LEU A 346 -11.92 18.62 3.10
C LEU A 346 -12.59 18.87 4.46
N GLY A 347 -13.72 18.24 4.72
CA GLY A 347 -14.57 18.53 5.88
C GLY A 347 -15.45 19.76 5.68
N GLU A 348 -16.40 19.95 6.58
CA GLU A 348 -17.43 21.01 6.45
C GLU A 348 -16.84 22.41 6.49
N GLN A 349 -15.94 22.68 7.44
CA GLN A 349 -15.39 24.02 7.65
C GLN A 349 -14.61 24.53 6.42
N LEU A 350 -13.69 23.71 5.88
CA LEU A 350 -12.94 24.11 4.70
C LEU A 350 -13.82 24.19 3.46
N THR A 351 -14.78 23.30 3.31
CA THR A 351 -15.77 23.36 2.23
C THR A 351 -16.52 24.68 2.26
N GLN A 352 -16.97 25.13 3.44
CA GLN A 352 -17.66 26.40 3.62
C GLN A 352 -16.75 27.61 3.31
N ILE A 353 -15.46 27.54 3.70
CA ILE A 353 -14.47 28.58 3.35
C ILE A 353 -14.31 28.68 1.83
N LEU A 354 -14.20 27.54 1.14
CA LEU A 354 -14.10 27.52 -0.32
C LEU A 354 -15.37 28.07 -0.98
N ASP A 355 -16.56 27.74 -0.45
CA ASP A 355 -17.84 28.30 -0.91
C ASP A 355 -17.88 29.82 -0.79
N ASN A 356 -17.38 30.35 0.31
CA ASN A 356 -17.33 31.80 0.55
C ASN A 356 -16.36 32.49 -0.41
N ILE A 357 -15.17 31.91 -0.64
CA ILE A 357 -14.19 32.43 -1.60
C ILE A 357 -14.78 32.45 -3.02
N GLU A 358 -15.47 31.39 -3.43
CA GLU A 358 -16.12 31.30 -4.73
C GLU A 358 -17.21 32.38 -4.91
N LYS A 359 -18.01 32.63 -3.87
CA LYS A 359 -19.04 33.65 -3.86
C LYS A 359 -18.50 35.08 -3.67
N GLY A 360 -17.21 35.24 -3.34
CA GLY A 360 -16.59 36.53 -3.05
C GLY A 360 -17.02 37.12 -1.71
N ILE A 361 -17.46 36.27 -0.77
CA ILE A 361 -17.93 36.69 0.57
C ILE A 361 -16.74 36.68 1.53
N VAL A 362 -16.45 37.83 2.14
CA VAL A 362 -15.45 37.94 3.22
C VAL A 362 -16.15 37.67 4.55
N HIS A 363 -15.87 36.55 5.19
CA HIS A 363 -16.46 36.17 6.47
C HIS A 363 -15.58 36.53 7.66
N LYS A 364 -16.23 36.95 8.78
CA LYS A 364 -15.61 37.00 10.11
C LYS A 364 -15.49 35.57 10.65
N ALA A 365 -14.38 35.31 11.37
CA ALA A 365 -14.10 34.00 11.98
C ALA A 365 -15.29 33.53 12.87
N THR A 366 -15.70 32.30 12.70
CA THR A 366 -16.55 31.58 13.65
C THR A 366 -15.66 31.05 14.78
N ASN A 367 -15.99 31.35 16.04
CA ASN A 367 -15.30 30.80 17.20
C ASN A 367 -15.47 29.28 17.24
N ALA A 368 -14.45 28.57 17.75
CA ALA A 368 -14.55 27.14 17.98
C ALA A 368 -15.74 26.83 18.91
N GLU A 369 -16.62 25.92 18.48
CA GLU A 369 -17.71 25.42 19.33
C GLU A 369 -17.12 24.57 20.45
N ILE A 370 -17.55 24.82 21.68
CA ILE A 370 -17.18 24.02 22.85
C ILE A 370 -18.29 23.00 23.10
N ILE A 371 -17.92 21.73 23.18
CA ILE A 371 -18.85 20.68 23.57
C ILE A 371 -18.86 20.64 25.11
N ASP A 372 -20.00 21.04 25.68
CA ASP A 372 -20.28 20.91 27.12
C ASP A 372 -21.13 19.64 27.32
N LEU A 373 -20.55 18.64 27.97
CA LEU A 373 -21.24 17.39 28.30
C LEU A 373 -22.07 17.48 29.58
N GLY A 374 -22.09 18.65 30.24
CA GLY A 374 -22.86 18.86 31.49
C GLY A 374 -22.33 18.07 32.70
N ILE A 375 -21.10 17.55 32.63
CA ILE A 375 -20.47 16.74 33.67
C ILE A 375 -19.29 17.51 34.25
N SER A 376 -19.39 17.91 35.53
CA SER A 376 -18.40 18.76 36.20
C SER A 376 -16.99 18.14 36.34
N SER A 377 -16.86 16.82 36.25
CA SER A 377 -15.59 16.10 36.31
C SER A 377 -14.88 15.95 34.94
N LEU A 378 -15.51 16.39 33.86
CA LEU A 378 -14.92 16.36 32.53
C LEU A 378 -14.50 17.76 32.09
N SER A 379 -13.29 17.87 31.54
CA SER A 379 -12.83 19.10 30.91
C SER A 379 -13.67 19.41 29.67
N GLN A 380 -13.89 20.67 29.41
CA GLN A 380 -14.54 21.14 28.18
C GLN A 380 -13.71 20.69 26.97
N VAL A 381 -14.35 20.10 25.98
CA VAL A 381 -13.72 19.61 24.74
C VAL A 381 -14.08 20.59 23.62
N SER A 382 -13.08 21.16 22.98
CA SER A 382 -13.31 21.92 21.73
C SER A 382 -13.72 20.95 20.63
N LYS A 383 -14.79 21.30 19.90
CA LYS A 383 -15.25 20.51 18.74
C LYS A 383 -14.14 20.49 17.69
N ASP A 384 -13.70 19.29 17.31
CA ASP A 384 -12.82 19.11 16.17
C ASP A 384 -13.67 19.12 14.90
N TYR A 385 -13.43 20.09 14.02
CA TYR A 385 -14.14 20.23 12.75
C TYR A 385 -13.55 19.34 11.62
N THR A 386 -12.51 18.57 11.93
CA THR A 386 -11.92 17.59 11.01
C THR A 386 -12.58 16.22 11.20
N ASP A 387 -13.87 16.11 10.88
CA ASP A 387 -14.51 14.81 10.76
C ASP A 387 -13.76 13.98 9.72
N ARG A 388 -13.25 12.82 10.15
CA ARG A 388 -12.49 11.92 9.27
C ARG A 388 -13.47 11.04 8.51
N ASN A 389 -13.84 11.43 7.29
CA ASN A 389 -14.56 10.51 6.41
C ASN A 389 -13.65 9.32 6.03
N ARG A 390 -13.85 8.18 6.71
CA ARG A 390 -13.04 6.96 6.53
C ARG A 390 -13.15 6.35 5.13
N THR A 391 -14.19 6.68 4.36
CA THR A 391 -14.38 6.16 3.00
C THR A 391 -13.65 6.98 1.94
N SER A 392 -13.14 8.17 2.26
CA SER A 392 -12.47 9.05 1.30
C SER A 392 -11.05 8.56 0.99
N PRO A 393 -10.66 8.46 -0.29
CA PRO A 393 -9.31 8.02 -0.68
C PRO A 393 -8.22 9.07 -0.43
N PHE A 394 -8.57 10.36 -0.42
CA PHE A 394 -7.64 11.46 -0.21
C PHE A 394 -8.30 12.52 0.68
N ALA A 395 -7.98 12.51 1.96
CA ALA A 395 -8.64 13.33 2.97
C ALA A 395 -7.69 14.37 3.57
N PHE A 396 -8.16 15.60 3.74
CA PHE A 396 -7.47 16.60 4.54
C PHE A 396 -7.75 16.37 6.03
N THR A 397 -6.73 16.15 6.83
CA THR A 397 -6.85 15.80 8.26
C THR A 397 -6.10 16.81 9.13
N GLY A 398 -6.58 18.05 9.16
CA GLY A 398 -6.10 19.13 10.02
C GLY A 398 -4.91 19.92 9.47
N ASN A 399 -3.80 19.30 9.12
CA ASN A 399 -2.61 19.96 8.59
C ASN A 399 -1.81 19.11 7.58
N LYS A 400 -2.46 18.11 7.01
CA LYS A 400 -1.90 17.15 6.06
C LYS A 400 -2.99 16.54 5.21
N PHE A 401 -2.61 15.98 4.07
CA PHE A 401 -3.46 15.06 3.32
C PHE A 401 -3.11 13.62 3.65
N GLU A 402 -4.12 12.80 3.82
CA GLU A 402 -4.01 11.37 4.07
C GLU A 402 -4.46 10.61 2.83
N PHE A 403 -3.52 9.91 2.20
CA PHE A 403 -3.78 9.04 1.05
C PHE A 403 -3.91 7.60 1.51
N ARG A 404 -5.10 7.02 1.38
CA ARG A 404 -5.52 5.73 2.00
C ARG A 404 -5.47 4.54 1.06
N ALA A 405 -5.18 4.75 -0.22
CA ALA A 405 -5.28 3.69 -1.22
C ALA A 405 -4.01 2.82 -1.36
N VAL A 406 -2.96 3.08 -0.59
CA VAL A 406 -1.70 2.33 -0.66
C VAL A 406 -1.85 0.97 0.02
N GLY A 407 -1.42 -0.10 -0.65
CA GLY A 407 -1.48 -1.46 -0.09
C GLY A 407 -0.42 -1.73 0.98
N SER A 408 -0.73 -2.63 1.92
CA SER A 408 0.16 -2.98 3.03
C SER A 408 1.53 -3.49 2.57
N SER A 409 1.61 -4.23 1.48
CA SER A 409 2.87 -4.77 0.93
C SER A 409 3.66 -3.77 0.08
N GLN A 410 3.06 -2.62 -0.28
CA GLN A 410 3.63 -1.68 -1.25
C GLN A 410 4.65 -0.73 -0.60
N SER A 411 5.63 -0.27 -1.38
CA SER A 411 6.47 0.86 -0.99
C SER A 411 5.71 2.18 -1.21
N VAL A 412 5.80 3.07 -0.25
CA VAL A 412 5.20 4.42 -0.35
C VAL A 412 5.95 5.36 -1.29
N ALA A 413 7.13 4.98 -1.76
CA ALA A 413 7.90 5.79 -2.70
C ALA A 413 7.11 6.10 -3.99
N CYS A 414 6.34 5.11 -4.51
CA CYS A 414 5.59 5.28 -5.75
C CYS A 414 4.49 6.36 -5.63
N PRO A 415 3.52 6.26 -4.72
CA PRO A 415 2.53 7.32 -4.54
C PRO A 415 3.17 8.65 -4.10
N ALA A 416 4.24 8.64 -3.31
CA ALA A 416 4.91 9.85 -2.88
C ALA A 416 5.54 10.63 -4.04
N TYR A 417 6.30 9.98 -4.94
CA TYR A 417 6.85 10.71 -6.09
C TYR A 417 5.74 11.22 -7.02
N ALA A 418 4.63 10.48 -7.12
CA ALA A 418 3.48 10.93 -7.91
C ALA A 418 2.86 12.20 -7.32
N ILE A 419 2.47 12.18 -6.04
CA ILE A 419 1.89 13.34 -5.35
C ILE A 419 2.82 14.54 -5.47
N ASN A 420 4.11 14.37 -5.19
CA ASN A 420 5.10 15.44 -5.28
C ASN A 420 5.16 16.07 -6.67
N THR A 421 5.16 15.26 -7.73
CA THR A 421 5.30 15.73 -9.11
C THR A 421 4.04 16.45 -9.60
N ILE A 422 2.85 15.89 -9.32
CA ILE A 422 1.58 16.52 -9.73
C ILE A 422 1.32 17.82 -8.95
N VAL A 423 1.72 17.89 -7.68
CA VAL A 423 1.63 19.12 -6.87
C VAL A 423 2.64 20.17 -7.36
N ALA A 424 3.84 19.76 -7.76
CA ALA A 424 4.81 20.68 -8.35
C ALA A 424 4.26 21.35 -9.62
N GLU A 425 3.64 20.59 -10.52
CA GLU A 425 2.97 21.15 -11.69
C GLU A 425 1.85 22.12 -11.30
N SER A 426 1.01 21.70 -10.36
CA SER A 426 -0.11 22.53 -9.91
C SER A 426 0.35 23.87 -9.34
N LEU A 427 1.42 23.88 -8.53
CA LEU A 427 2.01 25.09 -7.97
C LEU A 427 2.58 26.00 -9.06
N ASP A 428 3.32 25.45 -10.04
CA ASP A 428 3.89 26.24 -11.11
C ASP A 428 2.80 26.89 -11.99
N GLU A 429 1.76 26.15 -12.35
CA GLU A 429 0.66 26.69 -13.14
C GLU A 429 -0.15 27.75 -12.38
N LEU A 430 -0.39 27.54 -11.08
CA LEU A 430 -1.01 28.58 -10.23
C LEU A 430 -0.13 29.82 -10.14
N ALA A 431 1.18 29.65 -9.99
CA ALA A 431 2.10 30.78 -9.95
C ALA A 431 2.06 31.60 -11.25
N GLU A 432 2.03 30.95 -12.41
CA GLU A 432 1.92 31.66 -13.69
C GLU A 432 0.56 32.37 -13.84
N LYS A 433 -0.55 31.75 -13.41
CA LYS A 433 -1.88 32.41 -13.40
C LYS A 433 -1.94 33.64 -12.50
N ILE A 434 -1.32 33.56 -11.30
CA ILE A 434 -1.24 34.68 -10.37
C ILE A 434 -0.40 35.85 -10.95
N LYS A 435 0.76 35.51 -11.53
CA LYS A 435 1.62 36.54 -12.21
C LYS A 435 0.89 37.20 -13.38
N ALA A 436 0.16 36.42 -14.20
CA ALA A 436 -0.56 36.94 -15.37
C ALA A 436 -1.67 37.94 -15.01
N LYS A 437 -2.17 37.94 -13.77
CA LYS A 437 -3.15 38.92 -13.27
C LYS A 437 -2.57 40.33 -13.16
N GLY A 438 -1.25 40.47 -13.02
CA GLY A 438 -0.55 41.77 -13.05
C GLY A 438 -1.00 42.77 -11.97
N SER A 439 -1.65 42.33 -10.90
CA SER A 439 -2.16 43.19 -9.84
C SER A 439 -1.03 43.73 -8.97
N LYS A 440 -1.12 45.02 -8.58
CA LYS A 440 -0.24 45.60 -7.56
C LYS A 440 -0.43 44.97 -6.18
N ASN A 441 -1.61 44.40 -5.92
CA ASN A 441 -1.93 43.64 -4.71
C ASN A 441 -1.91 42.15 -5.01
N ILE A 442 -0.86 41.47 -4.57
CA ILE A 442 -0.69 40.01 -4.79
C ILE A 442 -1.81 39.21 -4.16
N ASN A 443 -2.31 39.60 -2.99
CA ASN A 443 -3.38 38.88 -2.29
C ASN A 443 -4.67 38.89 -3.12
N GLN A 444 -5.03 40.02 -3.74
CA GLN A 444 -6.19 40.11 -4.62
C GLN A 444 -6.02 39.20 -5.85
N ALA A 445 -4.82 39.21 -6.46
CA ALA A 445 -4.53 38.33 -7.60
C ALA A 445 -4.67 36.85 -7.22
N VAL A 446 -4.22 36.48 -6.03
CA VAL A 446 -4.39 35.11 -5.50
C VAL A 446 -5.86 34.77 -5.33
N PHE A 447 -6.65 35.60 -4.66
CA PHE A 447 -8.08 35.34 -4.46
C PHE A 447 -8.85 35.22 -5.78
N ASP A 448 -8.54 36.08 -6.76
CA ASP A 448 -9.17 36.02 -8.09
C ASP A 448 -8.84 34.71 -8.83
N VAL A 449 -7.61 34.22 -8.70
CA VAL A 449 -7.20 32.94 -9.28
C VAL A 449 -7.87 31.79 -8.53
N LEU A 450 -7.81 31.77 -7.19
CA LEU A 450 -8.38 30.70 -6.38
C LEU A 450 -9.91 30.59 -6.59
N LYS A 451 -10.63 31.71 -6.70
CA LYS A 451 -12.06 31.71 -7.00
C LYS A 451 -12.38 30.92 -8.27
N ASN A 452 -11.61 31.15 -9.34
CA ASN A 452 -11.81 30.45 -10.61
C ASN A 452 -11.38 28.98 -10.55
N GLU A 453 -10.31 28.66 -9.82
CA GLU A 453 -9.86 27.27 -9.64
C GLU A 453 -10.87 26.46 -8.81
N ILE A 454 -11.38 27.01 -7.68
CA ILE A 454 -12.35 26.33 -6.82
C ILE A 454 -13.59 25.90 -7.61
N ALA A 455 -14.13 26.77 -8.46
CA ALA A 455 -15.28 26.45 -9.30
C ALA A 455 -15.02 25.22 -10.22
N GLN A 456 -13.79 25.11 -10.75
CA GLN A 456 -13.39 23.97 -11.59
C GLN A 456 -13.14 22.69 -10.80
N LEU A 457 -12.80 22.80 -9.51
CA LEU A 457 -12.44 21.66 -8.65
C LEU A 457 -13.64 21.03 -7.94
N ARG A 458 -14.85 21.59 -8.07
CA ARG A 458 -16.06 21.03 -7.45
C ARG A 458 -16.29 19.55 -7.74
N PRO A 459 -16.03 19.04 -8.97
CA PRO A 459 -16.27 17.64 -9.27
C PRO A 459 -15.49 16.64 -8.41
N ILE A 460 -14.30 17.00 -7.90
CA ILE A 460 -13.46 16.10 -7.11
C ILE A 460 -13.79 16.15 -5.60
N LEU A 461 -14.42 17.26 -5.14
CA LEU A 461 -14.73 17.44 -3.72
C LEU A 461 -15.98 16.63 -3.35
N PHE A 462 -15.82 15.71 -2.41
CA PHE A 462 -16.92 14.86 -1.97
C PHE A 462 -16.83 14.55 -0.47
N ASN A 463 -17.90 14.88 0.27
CA ASN A 463 -17.98 14.70 1.72
C ASN A 463 -18.92 13.55 2.13
N GLY A 464 -19.51 12.83 1.17
CA GLY A 464 -20.45 11.73 1.41
C GLY A 464 -19.80 10.36 1.49
N ASP A 465 -20.64 9.32 1.48
CA ASP A 465 -20.20 7.91 1.46
C ASP A 465 -19.64 7.54 0.09
N ASN A 466 -18.32 7.30 0.03
CA ASN A 466 -17.59 6.94 -1.19
C ASN A 466 -17.91 5.52 -1.69
N TYR A 467 -18.55 4.66 -0.88
CA TYR A 467 -18.97 3.31 -1.30
C TYR A 467 -20.33 3.29 -1.99
N SER A 468 -21.09 4.37 -1.90
CA SER A 468 -22.46 4.42 -2.44
C SER A 468 -22.48 4.25 -3.97
N LYS A 469 -23.51 3.56 -4.46
CA LYS A 469 -23.75 3.41 -5.91
C LYS A 469 -24.08 4.76 -6.56
N GLU A 470 -24.71 5.63 -5.80
CA GLU A 470 -25.06 7.00 -6.18
C GLU A 470 -23.81 7.82 -6.46
N TRP A 471 -22.80 7.72 -5.58
CA TRP A 471 -21.51 8.36 -5.80
C TRP A 471 -20.81 7.85 -7.07
N ALA A 472 -20.76 6.53 -7.28
CA ALA A 472 -20.17 5.98 -8.48
C ALA A 472 -20.85 6.47 -9.76
N ALA A 473 -22.18 6.59 -9.75
CA ALA A 473 -22.96 7.13 -10.86
C ALA A 473 -22.71 8.63 -11.06
N GLN A 474 -22.63 9.40 -9.98
CA GLN A 474 -22.33 10.84 -10.01
C GLN A 474 -20.90 11.09 -10.52
N ALA A 475 -19.91 10.39 -10.00
CA ALA A 475 -18.51 10.49 -10.41
C ALA A 475 -18.33 10.23 -11.92
N LYS A 476 -19.05 9.23 -12.47
CA LYS A 476 -19.09 8.98 -13.90
C LYS A 476 -19.63 10.16 -14.71
N LYS A 477 -20.72 10.81 -14.24
CA LYS A 477 -21.28 12.03 -14.87
C LYS A 477 -20.31 13.20 -14.82
N LEU A 478 -19.51 13.30 -13.73
CA LEU A 478 -18.49 14.32 -13.52
C LEU A 478 -17.18 14.04 -14.28
N GLY A 479 -17.08 12.90 -14.99
CA GLY A 479 -15.89 12.51 -15.74
C GLY A 479 -14.72 12.06 -14.88
N LEU A 480 -14.95 11.68 -13.62
CA LEU A 480 -13.88 11.16 -12.75
C LEU A 480 -13.51 9.73 -13.12
N PRO A 481 -12.21 9.40 -13.23
CA PRO A 481 -11.75 8.04 -13.52
C PRO A 481 -12.18 7.04 -12.43
N ASN A 482 -12.58 5.83 -12.86
CA ASN A 482 -12.94 4.72 -11.96
C ASN A 482 -12.31 3.42 -12.45
N GLU A 483 -10.99 3.32 -12.36
CA GLU A 483 -10.23 2.15 -12.80
C GLU A 483 -10.12 1.13 -11.65
N LYS A 484 -11.06 0.17 -11.65
CA LYS A 484 -11.16 -0.85 -10.58
C LYS A 484 -10.07 -1.91 -10.66
N THR A 485 -9.48 -2.13 -11.84
CA THR A 485 -8.52 -3.20 -12.09
C THR A 485 -7.13 -2.67 -12.34
N THR A 486 -6.13 -3.43 -11.93
CA THR A 486 -4.73 -3.10 -12.17
C THR A 486 -4.38 -2.95 -13.65
N PRO A 487 -4.77 -3.87 -14.58
CA PRO A 487 -4.47 -3.69 -16.00
C PRO A 487 -5.08 -2.42 -16.60
N GLY A 488 -6.25 -2.01 -16.13
CA GLY A 488 -6.88 -0.75 -16.54
C GLY A 488 -6.14 0.47 -16.02
N ALA A 489 -5.85 0.48 -14.72
CA ALA A 489 -5.20 1.60 -14.03
C ALA A 489 -3.78 1.87 -14.55
N LEU A 490 -2.99 0.83 -14.81
CA LEU A 490 -1.60 0.96 -15.26
C LEU A 490 -1.46 1.72 -16.59
N LYS A 491 -2.49 1.74 -17.45
CA LYS A 491 -2.48 2.52 -18.71
C LYS A 491 -2.22 4.00 -18.47
N ALA A 492 -2.59 4.53 -17.31
CA ALA A 492 -2.36 5.93 -16.97
C ALA A 492 -0.86 6.30 -16.91
N LEU A 493 0.03 5.33 -16.65
CA LEU A 493 1.48 5.55 -16.61
C LEU A 493 2.08 5.95 -17.96
N VAL A 494 1.46 5.51 -19.08
CA VAL A 494 2.01 5.70 -20.44
C VAL A 494 1.16 6.63 -21.30
N THR A 495 0.26 7.40 -20.68
CA THR A 495 -0.46 8.48 -21.38
C THR A 495 0.49 9.63 -21.74
N ASP A 496 0.23 10.31 -22.87
CA ASP A 496 1.03 11.48 -23.27
C ASP A 496 1.11 12.56 -22.18
N ARG A 497 0.04 12.71 -21.39
CA ARG A 497 0.01 13.62 -20.27
C ARG A 497 1.02 13.22 -19.19
N ALA A 498 1.04 11.96 -18.79
CA ALA A 498 1.98 11.45 -17.81
C ALA A 498 3.43 11.53 -18.30
N LEU A 499 3.68 11.10 -19.54
CA LEU A 499 5.01 11.14 -20.15
C LEU A 499 5.58 12.57 -20.15
N ARG A 500 4.80 13.56 -20.63
CA ARG A 500 5.22 14.97 -20.64
C ARG A 500 5.43 15.53 -19.23
N LEU A 501 4.58 15.19 -18.28
CA LEU A 501 4.68 15.66 -16.91
C LEU A 501 5.99 15.23 -16.25
N PHE A 502 6.27 13.94 -16.26
CA PHE A 502 7.44 13.39 -15.56
C PHE A 502 8.76 13.76 -16.22
N GLU A 503 8.78 13.91 -17.54
CA GLU A 503 9.92 14.43 -18.28
C GLU A 503 10.18 15.91 -17.99
N LYS A 504 9.13 16.76 -17.99
CA LYS A 504 9.20 18.19 -17.65
C LYS A 504 9.85 18.43 -16.30
N TYR A 505 9.46 17.65 -15.28
CA TYR A 505 10.00 17.77 -13.93
C TYR A 505 11.27 16.93 -13.70
N ARG A 506 11.76 16.23 -14.72
CA ARG A 506 12.94 15.35 -14.67
C ARG A 506 12.87 14.32 -13.54
N VAL A 507 11.68 13.82 -13.25
CA VAL A 507 11.45 12.77 -12.25
C VAL A 507 11.66 11.39 -12.87
N LEU A 508 11.08 11.17 -14.05
CA LEU A 508 11.26 9.96 -14.86
C LEU A 508 11.37 10.35 -16.34
N SER A 509 12.27 9.72 -17.06
CA SER A 509 12.27 9.77 -18.52
C SER A 509 11.09 8.96 -19.09
N ASN A 510 10.77 9.20 -20.36
CA ASN A 510 9.73 8.44 -21.04
C ASN A 510 10.05 6.93 -21.08
N GLU A 511 11.31 6.58 -21.24
CA GLU A 511 11.80 5.20 -21.22
C GLU A 511 11.64 4.57 -19.83
N GLU A 512 12.05 5.28 -18.77
CA GLU A 512 11.92 4.82 -17.38
C GLU A 512 10.45 4.62 -16.98
N LEU A 513 9.53 5.46 -17.46
CA LEU A 513 8.11 5.35 -17.15
C LEU A 513 7.45 4.18 -17.91
N ARG A 514 7.82 3.97 -19.17
CA ARG A 514 7.40 2.80 -19.96
C ARG A 514 7.93 1.49 -19.39
N ALA A 515 9.18 1.47 -18.90
CA ALA A 515 9.73 0.30 -18.22
C ALA A 515 8.94 -0.05 -16.95
N ARG A 516 8.56 0.94 -16.14
CA ARG A 516 7.72 0.72 -14.96
C ARG A 516 6.34 0.15 -15.32
N TYR A 517 5.72 0.69 -16.35
CA TYR A 517 4.46 0.15 -16.86
C TYR A 517 4.57 -1.35 -17.21
N LEU A 518 5.61 -1.74 -17.95
CA LEU A 518 5.83 -3.12 -18.33
C LEU A 518 6.12 -4.01 -17.13
N ILE A 519 7.00 -3.56 -16.20
CA ILE A 519 7.34 -4.31 -14.99
C ILE A 519 6.10 -4.56 -14.11
N HIS A 520 5.25 -3.54 -13.92
CA HIS A 520 4.05 -3.68 -13.11
C HIS A 520 2.99 -4.55 -13.79
N THR A 521 2.85 -4.47 -15.12
CA THR A 521 1.93 -5.33 -15.89
C THR A 521 2.38 -6.80 -15.81
N GLU A 522 3.67 -7.06 -16.00
CA GLU A 522 4.26 -8.39 -15.91
C GLU A 522 4.16 -8.97 -14.50
N ARG A 523 4.38 -8.14 -13.48
CA ARG A 523 4.19 -8.53 -12.08
C ARG A 523 2.73 -8.95 -11.81
N TYR A 524 1.75 -8.18 -12.27
CA TYR A 524 0.33 -8.54 -12.12
C TYR A 524 0.03 -9.92 -12.72
N ILE A 525 0.55 -10.21 -13.92
CA ILE A 525 0.39 -11.52 -14.57
C ILE A 525 0.98 -12.63 -13.69
N LYS A 526 2.20 -12.44 -13.20
CA LYS A 526 2.91 -13.44 -12.38
C LYS A 526 2.26 -13.65 -11.01
N ASP A 527 1.84 -12.57 -10.34
CA ASP A 527 1.14 -12.66 -9.07
C ASP A 527 -0.16 -13.48 -9.22
N LEU A 528 -0.96 -13.19 -10.25
CA LEU A 528 -2.20 -13.94 -10.53
C LEU A 528 -1.92 -15.39 -10.94
N GLU A 529 -0.86 -15.65 -11.71
CA GLU A 529 -0.43 -17.01 -12.06
C GLU A 529 -0.07 -17.84 -10.81
N ILE A 530 0.63 -17.24 -9.83
CA ILE A 530 0.96 -17.89 -8.56
C ILE A 530 -0.32 -18.22 -7.79
N GLU A 531 -1.26 -17.27 -7.67
CA GLU A 531 -2.55 -17.50 -7.03
C GLU A 531 -3.34 -18.64 -7.69
N VAL A 532 -3.41 -18.67 -9.02
CA VAL A 532 -4.07 -19.74 -9.79
C VAL A 532 -3.43 -21.10 -9.53
N ASN A 533 -2.10 -21.16 -9.57
CA ASN A 533 -1.37 -22.41 -9.35
C ASN A 533 -1.59 -22.94 -7.93
N CYS A 534 -1.58 -22.06 -6.92
CA CYS A 534 -1.89 -22.42 -5.54
C CYS A 534 -3.33 -22.94 -5.41
N LEU A 535 -4.30 -22.23 -5.99
CA LEU A 535 -5.71 -22.58 -5.94
C LEU A 535 -5.96 -23.97 -6.53
N ILE A 536 -5.49 -24.21 -7.76
CA ILE A 536 -5.65 -25.50 -8.44
C ILE A 536 -4.95 -26.62 -7.66
N ASN A 537 -3.72 -26.39 -7.19
CA ASN A 537 -2.97 -27.38 -6.42
C ASN A 537 -3.75 -27.76 -5.14
N ILE A 538 -4.19 -26.78 -4.35
CA ILE A 538 -4.95 -27.01 -3.11
C ILE A 538 -6.25 -27.80 -3.43
N CYS A 539 -6.99 -27.42 -4.46
CA CYS A 539 -8.22 -28.10 -4.84
C CYS A 539 -7.97 -29.57 -5.18
N LEU A 540 -7.00 -29.84 -6.05
CA LEU A 540 -6.76 -31.19 -6.57
C LEU A 540 -6.06 -32.12 -5.58
N THR A 541 -5.17 -31.60 -4.73
CA THR A 541 -4.32 -32.42 -3.87
C THR A 541 -4.77 -32.48 -2.41
N GLN A 542 -5.65 -31.57 -1.97
CA GLN A 542 -6.08 -31.48 -0.58
C GLN A 542 -7.61 -31.49 -0.46
N VAL A 543 -8.31 -30.53 -1.08
CA VAL A 543 -9.76 -30.36 -0.90
C VAL A 543 -10.55 -31.53 -1.45
N ILE A 544 -10.33 -31.90 -2.73
CA ILE A 544 -11.06 -33.03 -3.35
C ILE A 544 -10.77 -34.33 -2.65
N PRO A 545 -9.53 -34.71 -2.30
CA PRO A 545 -9.25 -35.92 -1.53
C PRO A 545 -9.97 -35.96 -0.15
N ALA A 546 -9.98 -34.82 0.57
CA ALA A 546 -10.69 -34.73 1.85
C ALA A 546 -12.21 -34.86 1.69
N ALA A 547 -12.79 -34.19 0.71
CA ALA A 547 -14.22 -34.29 0.40
C ALA A 547 -14.59 -35.71 -0.02
N ALA A 548 -13.77 -36.43 -0.82
CA ALA A 548 -13.97 -37.81 -1.21
C ALA A 548 -13.89 -38.79 -0.01
N ALA A 549 -12.98 -38.53 0.93
CA ALA A 549 -12.90 -39.32 2.18
C ALA A 549 -14.17 -39.16 3.03
N TYR A 550 -14.66 -37.92 3.18
CA TYR A 550 -15.92 -37.66 3.89
C TYR A 550 -17.13 -38.26 3.16
N GLN A 551 -17.16 -38.15 1.82
CA GLN A 551 -18.16 -38.81 0.98
C GLN A 551 -18.21 -40.31 1.24
N GLN A 552 -17.06 -40.98 1.32
CA GLN A 552 -16.99 -42.43 1.63
C GLN A 552 -17.55 -42.74 3.03
N LYS A 553 -17.17 -41.96 4.05
CA LYS A 553 -17.68 -42.08 5.43
C LYS A 553 -19.20 -41.93 5.47
N LEU A 554 -19.76 -40.94 4.78
CA LEU A 554 -21.20 -40.68 4.71
C LEU A 554 -21.95 -41.75 3.94
N ALA A 555 -21.42 -42.20 2.79
CA ALA A 555 -22.02 -43.26 1.99
C ALA A 555 -22.11 -44.59 2.79
N ARG A 556 -21.06 -44.91 3.56
CA ARG A 556 -21.07 -46.09 4.44
C ARG A 556 -22.12 -45.98 5.54
N ALA A 557 -22.20 -44.81 6.20
CA ALA A 557 -23.22 -44.54 7.23
C ALA A 557 -24.64 -44.67 6.68
N ILE A 558 -24.89 -44.24 5.45
CA ILE A 558 -26.18 -44.40 4.76
C ILE A 558 -26.51 -45.90 4.52
N LEU A 559 -25.52 -46.69 4.07
CA LEU A 559 -25.72 -48.13 3.84
C LEU A 559 -26.01 -48.88 5.14
N ASP A 560 -25.24 -48.61 6.19
CA ASP A 560 -25.39 -49.23 7.50
C ASP A 560 -26.77 -48.88 8.13
N ALA A 561 -27.20 -47.61 8.01
CA ALA A 561 -28.51 -47.17 8.47
C ALA A 561 -29.65 -47.85 7.70
N LYS A 562 -29.52 -48.05 6.38
CA LYS A 562 -30.51 -48.81 5.58
C LYS A 562 -30.61 -50.26 5.98
N GLU A 563 -29.50 -50.92 6.28
CA GLU A 563 -29.46 -52.31 6.72
C GLU A 563 -30.18 -52.48 8.06
N VAL A 564 -29.98 -51.58 9.00
CA VAL A 564 -30.57 -51.66 10.36
C VAL A 564 -32.03 -51.23 10.38
N LEU A 565 -32.38 -50.14 9.72
CA LEU A 565 -33.70 -49.49 9.85
C LEU A 565 -34.66 -49.81 8.71
N GLY A 566 -34.19 -50.31 7.58
CA GLY A 566 -35.00 -50.72 6.43
C GLY A 566 -35.80 -49.60 5.74
N SER A 567 -35.64 -48.34 6.15
CA SER A 567 -36.43 -47.19 5.69
C SER A 567 -35.60 -46.17 4.94
N ALA A 568 -35.98 -45.86 3.69
CA ALA A 568 -35.36 -44.79 2.90
C ALA A 568 -35.65 -43.36 3.43
N ALA A 569 -36.77 -43.18 4.15
CA ALA A 569 -37.16 -41.86 4.68
C ALA A 569 -36.25 -41.37 5.81
N VAL A 570 -35.67 -42.25 6.60
CA VAL A 570 -34.79 -41.91 7.73
C VAL A 570 -33.43 -41.33 7.28
N ILE A 571 -33.03 -41.59 6.04
CA ILE A 571 -31.71 -41.22 5.50
C ILE A 571 -31.77 -40.13 4.42
N SER A 572 -32.95 -39.52 4.20
CA SER A 572 -33.11 -38.52 3.12
C SER A 572 -32.15 -37.36 3.24
N SER A 573 -31.99 -36.76 4.43
CA SER A 573 -31.07 -35.65 4.68
C SER A 573 -29.59 -36.01 4.46
N GLN A 574 -29.20 -37.23 4.86
CA GLN A 574 -27.84 -37.73 4.62
C GLN A 574 -27.59 -37.99 3.14
N ALA A 575 -28.59 -38.49 2.40
CA ALA A 575 -28.49 -38.69 0.96
C ALA A 575 -28.43 -37.37 0.19
N GLU A 576 -29.18 -36.35 0.62
CA GLU A 576 -29.09 -34.99 0.08
C GLU A 576 -27.70 -34.37 0.33
N LEU A 577 -27.16 -34.53 1.53
CA LEU A 577 -25.81 -34.06 1.87
C LEU A 577 -24.74 -34.77 1.00
N LEU A 578 -24.85 -36.10 0.84
CA LEU A 578 -23.95 -36.85 -0.03
C LEU A 578 -24.00 -36.36 -1.48
N LYS A 579 -25.20 -36.11 -2.00
CA LYS A 579 -25.40 -35.59 -3.34
C LYS A 579 -24.75 -34.19 -3.47
N LYS A 580 -24.96 -33.30 -2.50
CA LYS A 580 -24.36 -31.94 -2.49
C LYS A 580 -22.84 -32.01 -2.52
N ILE A 581 -22.21 -32.93 -1.79
CA ILE A 581 -20.73 -33.08 -1.81
C ILE A 581 -20.27 -33.54 -3.20
N LEU A 582 -20.97 -34.49 -3.83
CA LEU A 582 -20.68 -34.97 -5.17
C LEU A 582 -20.77 -33.85 -6.22
N ASP A 583 -21.84 -33.07 -6.16
CA ASP A 583 -22.05 -31.94 -7.09
C ASP A 583 -20.94 -30.92 -6.94
N LEU A 584 -20.57 -30.52 -5.70
CA LEU A 584 -19.48 -29.58 -5.44
C LEU A 584 -18.12 -30.11 -5.91
N ILE A 585 -17.81 -31.39 -5.74
CA ILE A 585 -16.58 -32.01 -6.26
C ILE A 585 -16.52 -31.86 -7.80
N ASN A 586 -17.64 -32.15 -8.48
CA ASN A 586 -17.72 -32.02 -9.95
C ASN A 586 -17.55 -30.59 -10.41
N ASP A 587 -18.17 -29.62 -9.72
CA ASP A 587 -18.08 -28.19 -10.01
C ASP A 587 -16.63 -27.70 -9.82
N ILE A 588 -15.96 -28.13 -8.75
CA ILE A 588 -14.54 -27.80 -8.51
C ILE A 588 -13.66 -28.34 -9.64
N TYR A 589 -13.84 -29.60 -10.08
CA TYR A 589 -13.09 -30.16 -11.20
C TYR A 589 -13.34 -29.41 -12.50
N ALA A 590 -14.59 -29.03 -12.77
CA ALA A 590 -14.95 -28.27 -13.97
C ALA A 590 -14.29 -26.87 -13.95
N ALA A 591 -14.40 -26.16 -12.84
CA ALA A 591 -13.80 -24.83 -12.66
C ALA A 591 -12.26 -24.86 -12.76
N CYS A 592 -11.59 -25.86 -12.18
CA CYS A 592 -10.14 -26.04 -12.33
C CYS A 592 -9.73 -26.20 -13.81
N ARG A 593 -10.50 -26.95 -14.61
CA ARG A 593 -10.22 -27.12 -16.05
C ARG A 593 -10.45 -25.83 -16.82
N GLU A 594 -11.52 -25.09 -16.53
CA GLU A 594 -11.81 -23.80 -17.17
C GLU A 594 -10.73 -22.75 -16.87
N ILE A 595 -10.30 -22.66 -15.61
CA ILE A 595 -9.21 -21.75 -15.19
C ILE A 595 -7.91 -22.12 -15.90
N THR A 596 -7.57 -23.41 -15.97
CA THR A 596 -6.36 -23.89 -16.68
C THR A 596 -6.41 -23.54 -18.16
N ALA A 597 -7.55 -23.76 -18.82
CA ALA A 597 -7.73 -23.42 -20.24
C ALA A 597 -7.65 -21.88 -20.45
N GLY A 598 -8.25 -21.10 -19.55
CA GLY A 598 -8.18 -19.63 -19.57
C GLY A 598 -6.74 -19.10 -19.43
N MET A 599 -5.96 -19.71 -18.51
CA MET A 599 -4.54 -19.39 -18.34
C MET A 599 -3.71 -19.68 -19.60
N GLN A 600 -3.92 -20.85 -20.21
CA GLN A 600 -3.24 -21.23 -21.46
C GLN A 600 -3.59 -20.27 -22.61
N ALA A 601 -4.86 -19.92 -22.73
CA ALA A 601 -5.32 -18.98 -23.76
C ALA A 601 -4.72 -17.59 -23.56
N ALA A 602 -4.63 -17.11 -22.32
CA ALA A 602 -4.00 -15.82 -22.02
C ALA A 602 -2.48 -15.83 -22.30
N LYS A 603 -1.79 -16.91 -21.95
CA LYS A 603 -0.34 -17.07 -22.24
C LYS A 603 -0.01 -17.07 -23.73
N ALA A 604 -0.92 -17.53 -24.57
CA ALA A 604 -0.75 -17.55 -26.03
C ALA A 604 -0.96 -16.17 -26.71
N MET A 605 -1.41 -15.16 -25.97
CA MET A 605 -1.62 -13.82 -26.53
C MET A 605 -0.29 -13.06 -26.68
N ASP A 606 -0.21 -12.20 -27.70
CA ASP A 606 0.91 -11.30 -27.89
C ASP A 606 0.71 -10.01 -27.06
N GLY A 607 1.74 -9.64 -26.31
CA GLY A 607 1.81 -8.42 -25.50
C GLY A 607 1.22 -8.55 -24.09
N GLU A 608 2.00 -8.11 -23.13
CA GLU A 608 1.71 -8.28 -21.68
C GLU A 608 0.40 -7.61 -21.25
N GLN A 609 0.06 -6.46 -21.83
CA GLN A 609 -1.20 -5.78 -21.51
C GLN A 609 -2.43 -6.64 -21.87
N LYS A 610 -2.43 -7.26 -23.04
CA LYS A 610 -3.54 -8.13 -23.48
C LYS A 610 -3.64 -9.37 -22.60
N LYS A 611 -2.49 -9.96 -22.20
CA LYS A 611 -2.44 -11.08 -21.26
C LYS A 611 -3.07 -10.69 -19.93
N ALA A 612 -2.64 -9.56 -19.35
CA ALA A 612 -3.15 -9.06 -18.08
C ALA A 612 -4.66 -8.79 -18.11
N GLU A 613 -5.15 -8.17 -19.19
CA GLU A 613 -6.59 -7.93 -19.37
C GLU A 613 -7.38 -9.23 -19.53
N ALA A 614 -6.88 -10.20 -20.26
CA ALA A 614 -7.53 -11.51 -20.42
C ALA A 614 -7.57 -12.28 -19.11
N LEU A 615 -6.50 -12.28 -18.34
CA LEU A 615 -6.45 -12.90 -17.00
C LEU A 615 -7.45 -12.22 -16.06
N CYS A 616 -7.48 -10.89 -16.02
CA CYS A 616 -8.40 -10.13 -15.20
C CYS A 616 -9.87 -10.39 -15.55
N ALA A 617 -10.20 -10.43 -16.84
CA ALA A 617 -11.59 -10.52 -17.31
C ALA A 617 -12.14 -11.95 -17.34
N ARG A 618 -11.29 -12.98 -17.52
CA ARG A 618 -11.74 -14.35 -17.76
C ARG A 618 -11.32 -15.34 -16.66
N VAL A 619 -10.10 -15.18 -16.11
CA VAL A 619 -9.56 -16.12 -15.14
C VAL A 619 -9.98 -15.74 -13.73
N LYS A 620 -9.79 -14.48 -13.33
CA LYS A 620 -10.11 -14.03 -11.97
C LYS A 620 -11.57 -14.30 -11.55
N PRO A 621 -12.61 -14.01 -12.36
CA PRO A 621 -13.99 -14.35 -11.98
C PRO A 621 -14.22 -15.86 -11.75
N LYS A 622 -13.51 -16.71 -12.51
CA LYS A 622 -13.58 -18.16 -12.34
C LYS A 622 -12.85 -18.64 -11.07
N MET A 623 -11.82 -17.95 -10.65
CA MET A 623 -11.18 -18.19 -9.35
C MET A 623 -12.14 -17.88 -8.20
N ASP A 624 -12.88 -16.77 -8.30
CA ASP A 624 -13.87 -16.38 -7.29
C ASP A 624 -15.01 -17.40 -7.22
N GLU A 625 -15.50 -17.90 -8.36
CA GLU A 625 -16.49 -18.96 -8.45
C GLU A 625 -15.98 -20.29 -7.85
N LEU A 626 -14.77 -20.73 -8.20
CA LEU A 626 -14.13 -21.92 -7.64
C LEU A 626 -13.99 -21.81 -6.11
N ARG A 627 -13.62 -20.64 -5.61
CA ARG A 627 -13.55 -20.38 -4.18
C ARG A 627 -14.91 -20.61 -3.49
N GLU A 628 -16.01 -20.14 -4.08
CA GLU A 628 -17.34 -20.35 -3.49
C GLU A 628 -17.69 -21.83 -3.34
N TYR A 629 -17.33 -22.68 -4.30
CA TYR A 629 -17.52 -24.13 -4.20
C TYR A 629 -16.68 -24.76 -3.10
N VAL A 630 -15.41 -24.34 -2.96
CA VAL A 630 -14.52 -24.85 -1.91
C VAL A 630 -14.98 -24.39 -0.52
N ASP A 631 -15.34 -23.11 -0.37
CA ASP A 631 -15.85 -22.54 0.88
C ASP A 631 -17.17 -23.24 1.30
N ALA A 632 -18.01 -23.66 0.32
CA ALA A 632 -19.21 -24.44 0.59
C ALA A 632 -18.87 -25.85 1.11
N LEU A 633 -17.84 -26.52 0.58
CA LEU A 633 -17.36 -27.79 1.10
C LEU A 633 -16.78 -27.68 2.51
N GLU A 634 -16.03 -26.62 2.79
CA GLU A 634 -15.45 -26.35 4.12
C GLU A 634 -16.51 -26.31 5.22
N ASN A 635 -17.71 -25.81 4.89
CA ASN A 635 -18.83 -25.71 5.84
C ASN A 635 -19.58 -27.02 6.08
N ILE A 636 -19.30 -28.10 5.32
CA ILE A 636 -20.04 -29.37 5.42
C ILE A 636 -19.14 -30.58 5.60
N VAL A 637 -17.87 -30.51 5.26
CA VAL A 637 -16.91 -31.60 5.49
C VAL A 637 -16.52 -31.61 6.97
N ASP A 638 -16.39 -32.84 7.52
CA ASP A 638 -15.96 -33.10 8.89
C ASP A 638 -14.65 -32.35 9.21
N ASP A 639 -14.60 -31.59 10.31
CA ASP A 639 -13.45 -30.79 10.73
C ASP A 639 -12.18 -31.62 10.91
N GLU A 640 -12.28 -32.89 11.33
CA GLU A 640 -11.12 -33.78 11.46
C GLU A 640 -10.56 -34.23 10.11
N ILE A 641 -11.36 -34.15 9.03
CA ILE A 641 -10.98 -34.53 7.67
C ILE A 641 -10.55 -33.33 6.86
N TRP A 642 -11.04 -32.11 7.20
CA TRP A 642 -10.72 -30.91 6.45
C TRP A 642 -9.23 -30.58 6.53
N PRO A 643 -8.53 -30.41 5.40
CA PRO A 643 -7.06 -30.41 5.40
C PRO A 643 -6.42 -29.06 5.70
N LEU A 644 -7.19 -27.97 5.66
CA LEU A 644 -6.67 -26.61 5.78
C LEU A 644 -7.09 -25.95 7.10
N PRO A 645 -6.21 -25.20 7.77
CA PRO A 645 -6.63 -24.34 8.88
C PRO A 645 -7.76 -23.41 8.45
N LYS A 646 -8.82 -23.37 9.24
CA LYS A 646 -9.99 -22.51 9.03
C LYS A 646 -9.73 -21.08 9.50
N PHE A 647 -10.51 -20.12 9.01
CA PHE A 647 -10.33 -18.71 9.39
C PHE A 647 -10.47 -18.47 10.88
N TRP A 648 -11.37 -19.17 11.58
CA TRP A 648 -11.54 -19.00 13.01
C TRP A 648 -10.30 -19.46 13.81
N GLU A 649 -9.56 -20.46 13.34
CA GLU A 649 -8.31 -20.91 13.98
C GLU A 649 -7.18 -19.89 13.81
N MET A 650 -7.13 -19.22 12.64
CA MET A 650 -6.07 -18.26 12.32
C MET A 650 -6.33 -16.86 12.86
N LEU A 651 -7.59 -16.42 12.89
CA LEU A 651 -7.97 -15.04 13.22
C LEU A 651 -8.21 -14.81 14.72
N PHE A 652 -8.39 -15.85 15.51
CA PHE A 652 -8.68 -15.73 16.95
C PHE A 652 -7.51 -16.29 17.77
N ILE A 653 -6.34 -15.65 17.65
CA ILE A 653 -5.13 -15.97 18.41
C ILE A 653 -5.42 -15.86 19.92
N CYS A 654 -5.03 -16.88 20.69
CA CYS A 654 -5.14 -16.93 22.15
C CYS A 654 -3.84 -16.46 22.82
#